data_941a6a648528d1fb484983f5f618056b
#
_entry.id   941a6a648528d1fb484983f5f618056b
#
_cell.length_a   1.000
_cell.length_b   1.000
_cell.length_c   1.000
_cell.angle_alpha   90.00
_cell.angle_beta   90.00
_cell.angle_gamma   90.00
#
_symmetry.space_group_name_H-M   'P 1'
#
loop_
_entity.id
_entity.type
_entity.pdbx_description
1 polymer ?
#
loop_
_entity_poly.entity_id
_entity_poly.type
_entity_poly.pdbx_seq_one_letter_code
_entity_poly.pdbx_strand_id
1 'polypeptide(L)'
;MKRSIFSVAALCLTASAIAADPFDDKFRQLDELLPTATQYRTASGAPGHAYWQQRADYNIRATLDEANRAITGSETITYHNNSPDTLYYLWVQLDQNIYKPDSDARMMMTAPSREAWAKARGEEEGMKFEGMRNILTRDFDGGFKITTVKTASGGVLKYTINRTMMRIELPTPLKPGERFSFGIDWNYKINEQKVLGGRSGFEYFEEDKNALFEVAQWFPRMAAYYDVAGWQHKQFIGSGEFTLEFGDYDVALTVPADHVLAATGELQNPADVLSAAQRDRLAKARTADKPVVIVTQAEAEAAEKSVSKATKTWRFKAKNVRDFAWASSRKFIWDAQGFRKDGTNVMAMSYYPKEGNPLWEKYSTQAIIHTIDQYNKFSFDYPYPTAISVNGPVGGMEYPMISFNGPRPTKDKKTGEITYSKRAKYGLIGVVIHEVGHNYFPMIINSDERQWTWMDEGLNTFVQSLAQEAWEENYPAGRGDARYIVDYMRSKNQVPIMTNSESLLQFGNNAYAKPAAALNVLRETVLGRELFDYAFREYARRWKFKRPTPADFFRTMEDASGTDLDWFWRGWFYTTDAVDVSIDGITEYGLSTKNPETEKAWKKARHDEDPVSITDERNKGMPRRVDAHPELKDFYNEHDDFTVTNKDRNKYAEQQEELEQWEKDLLAQGKHLYLVDFSNLGGLVSPLILEIELKSGKKYIERIPAEVWRYSPKKITKLIVTDEPMVSLVQDPKWETADIDQSNNAWPRKVTPSRVELFKSKRPDDMMKDFNTPLKNGKDQKAKAELDQK
;
A
#
# COMPACT_ATOMS: atom_id res chain seq x y z
N MET A 1 -84.29 -17.00 -11.76
CA MET A 1 -83.06 -16.92 -12.55
C MET A 1 -82.18 -15.79 -12.00
N LYS A 2 -81.26 -16.09 -11.12
CA LYS A 2 -80.28 -15.11 -10.63
C LYS A 2 -78.86 -15.60 -11.06
N ARG A 3 -78.21 -14.87 -11.93
CA ARG A 3 -76.83 -15.09 -12.35
C ARG A 3 -75.89 -14.39 -11.37
N SER A 4 -75.07 -15.17 -10.67
CA SER A 4 -73.94 -14.71 -9.85
C SER A 4 -72.71 -14.51 -10.73
N ILE A 5 -72.18 -13.29 -10.74
CA ILE A 5 -70.96 -12.93 -11.41
C ILE A 5 -69.83 -13.08 -10.35
N PHE A 6 -68.94 -14.05 -10.58
CA PHE A 6 -67.67 -14.15 -9.83
C PHE A 6 -66.64 -13.24 -10.51
N SER A 7 -66.26 -12.18 -9.79
CA SER A 7 -65.09 -11.38 -10.16
C SER A 7 -63.83 -12.01 -9.58
N VAL A 8 -62.96 -12.53 -10.47
CA VAL A 8 -61.60 -12.96 -10.12
C VAL A 8 -60.71 -11.72 -10.16
N ALA A 9 -60.30 -11.24 -9.02
CA ALA A 9 -59.26 -10.23 -8.90
C ALA A 9 -57.89 -10.90 -9.11
N ALA A 10 -57.27 -10.69 -10.24
CA ALA A 10 -55.90 -11.09 -10.51
C ALA A 10 -54.98 -10.14 -9.74
N LEU A 11 -54.35 -10.62 -8.66
CA LEU A 11 -53.26 -9.94 -7.96
C LEU A 11 -52.01 -10.04 -8.86
N CYS A 12 -51.71 -9.00 -9.62
CA CYS A 12 -50.40 -8.84 -10.23
C CYS A 12 -49.38 -8.54 -9.14
N LEU A 13 -48.69 -9.54 -8.65
CA LEU A 13 -47.43 -9.39 -7.94
C LEU A 13 -46.37 -8.94 -8.96
N THR A 14 -46.20 -7.65 -9.09
CA THR A 14 -44.99 -7.10 -9.72
C THR A 14 -43.85 -7.41 -8.77
N ALA A 15 -43.16 -8.54 -8.96
CA ALA A 15 -41.84 -8.72 -8.47
C ALA A 15 -40.96 -7.63 -9.12
N SER A 16 -40.71 -6.56 -8.40
CA SER A 16 -39.59 -5.67 -8.75
C SER A 16 -38.36 -6.52 -8.74
N ALA A 17 -37.87 -6.92 -9.93
CA ALA A 17 -36.55 -7.42 -10.09
C ALA A 17 -35.63 -6.26 -9.62
N ILE A 18 -35.18 -6.31 -8.38
CA ILE A 18 -34.04 -5.52 -7.93
C ILE A 18 -32.93 -5.97 -8.87
N ALA A 19 -32.52 -5.10 -9.78
CA ALA A 19 -31.32 -5.36 -10.57
C ALA A 19 -30.22 -5.68 -9.56
N ALA A 20 -29.71 -6.91 -9.59
CA ALA A 20 -28.63 -7.31 -8.72
C ALA A 20 -27.46 -6.34 -8.98
N ASP A 21 -26.85 -5.84 -7.90
CA ASP A 21 -25.65 -5.03 -8.01
C ASP A 21 -24.63 -5.82 -8.86
N PRO A 22 -24.05 -5.25 -9.93
CA PRO A 22 -23.03 -5.91 -10.72
C PRO A 22 -21.87 -6.49 -9.90
N PHE A 23 -21.70 -6.01 -8.66
CA PHE A 23 -20.70 -6.51 -7.71
C PHE A 23 -21.20 -7.62 -6.78
N ASP A 24 -22.49 -7.96 -6.80
CA ASP A 24 -23.02 -9.09 -6.02
C ASP A 24 -22.55 -10.44 -6.57
N ASP A 25 -22.34 -10.56 -7.89
CA ASP A 25 -21.68 -11.71 -8.48
C ASP A 25 -20.17 -11.57 -8.36
N LYS A 26 -19.60 -12.24 -7.36
CA LYS A 26 -18.18 -12.16 -7.00
C LYS A 26 -17.24 -12.75 -8.07
N PHE A 27 -17.76 -13.62 -8.96
CA PHE A 27 -17.01 -14.30 -10.03
C PHE A 27 -17.38 -13.84 -11.44
N ARG A 28 -18.16 -12.76 -11.56
CA ARG A 28 -18.47 -12.17 -12.84
C ARG A 28 -17.20 -11.64 -13.49
N GLN A 29 -17.04 -11.91 -14.80
CA GLN A 29 -15.86 -11.52 -15.55
C GLN A 29 -15.64 -10.01 -15.49
N LEU A 30 -14.39 -9.59 -15.27
CA LEU A 30 -14.03 -8.19 -15.11
C LEU A 30 -14.01 -7.45 -16.45
N ASP A 31 -13.89 -8.16 -17.56
CA ASP A 31 -13.88 -7.60 -18.93
C ASP A 31 -15.09 -6.71 -19.25
N GLU A 32 -16.21 -6.89 -18.56
CA GLU A 32 -17.35 -6.00 -18.69
C GLU A 32 -17.11 -4.59 -18.12
N LEU A 33 -16.15 -4.42 -17.21
CA LEU A 33 -15.77 -3.17 -16.58
C LEU A 33 -14.49 -2.58 -17.15
N LEU A 34 -13.60 -3.44 -17.65
CA LEU A 34 -12.33 -3.01 -18.21
C LEU A 34 -12.52 -2.43 -19.62
N PRO A 35 -11.71 -1.45 -20.02
CA PRO A 35 -11.70 -0.96 -21.40
C PRO A 35 -11.45 -2.10 -22.39
N THR A 36 -12.19 -2.11 -23.50
CA THR A 36 -11.99 -3.08 -24.56
C THR A 36 -10.56 -3.00 -25.11
N ALA A 37 -9.94 -4.16 -25.38
CA ALA A 37 -8.62 -4.23 -25.99
C ALA A 37 -8.60 -3.56 -27.37
N THR A 38 -7.48 -2.91 -27.70
CA THR A 38 -7.30 -2.14 -28.93
C THR A 38 -5.99 -2.51 -29.62
N GLN A 39 -5.71 -1.90 -30.77
CA GLN A 39 -4.39 -1.98 -31.41
C GLN A 39 -3.26 -1.34 -30.59
N TYR A 40 -3.59 -0.50 -29.58
CA TYR A 40 -2.63 0.14 -28.69
C TYR A 40 -2.38 -0.66 -27.42
N ARG A 41 -3.39 -1.39 -26.93
CA ARG A 41 -3.39 -2.18 -25.69
C ARG A 41 -4.08 -3.52 -25.92
N THR A 42 -3.33 -4.61 -25.83
CA THR A 42 -3.83 -5.94 -26.14
C THR A 42 -4.65 -6.55 -25.01
N ALA A 43 -5.42 -7.59 -25.34
CA ALA A 43 -6.16 -8.36 -24.35
C ALA A 43 -5.25 -9.14 -23.37
N SER A 44 -3.98 -9.36 -23.73
CA SER A 44 -2.98 -9.94 -22.82
C SER A 44 -2.35 -8.92 -21.85
N GLY A 45 -2.82 -7.67 -21.86
CA GLY A 45 -2.24 -6.59 -21.05
C GLY A 45 -0.90 -6.04 -21.58
N ALA A 46 -0.45 -6.48 -22.76
CA ALA A 46 0.78 -5.97 -23.38
C ALA A 46 0.50 -4.71 -24.21
N PRO A 47 1.51 -3.83 -24.42
CA PRO A 47 1.42 -2.80 -25.45
C PRO A 47 1.16 -3.44 -26.82
N GLY A 48 0.19 -2.88 -27.56
CA GLY A 48 -0.15 -3.34 -28.91
C GLY A 48 0.85 -2.88 -29.95
N HIS A 49 0.70 -3.41 -31.19
CA HIS A 49 1.61 -3.10 -32.30
C HIS A 49 1.58 -1.63 -32.73
N ALA A 50 0.50 -0.92 -32.45
CA ALA A 50 0.33 0.50 -32.77
C ALA A 50 0.51 1.40 -31.54
N TYR A 51 1.00 0.88 -30.40
CA TYR A 51 1.23 1.68 -29.20
C TYR A 51 2.17 2.86 -29.50
N TRP A 52 1.75 4.03 -29.06
CA TRP A 52 2.49 5.26 -29.22
C TRP A 52 2.61 6.00 -27.87
N GLN A 53 3.58 6.89 -27.77
CA GLN A 53 3.81 7.73 -26.60
C GLN A 53 4.47 9.03 -27.04
N GLN A 54 4.00 10.13 -26.49
CA GLN A 54 4.56 11.45 -26.74
C GLN A 54 5.96 11.58 -26.10
N ARG A 55 6.70 12.59 -26.52
CA ARG A 55 8.02 12.92 -25.98
C ARG A 55 8.14 14.43 -25.81
N ALA A 56 8.78 14.87 -24.70
CA ALA A 56 9.06 16.28 -24.45
C ALA A 56 10.51 16.45 -23.98
N ASP A 57 11.35 17.06 -24.79
CA ASP A 57 12.75 17.35 -24.48
C ASP A 57 12.89 18.76 -23.92
N TYR A 58 13.74 18.95 -22.91
CA TYR A 58 13.89 20.20 -22.18
C TYR A 58 15.33 20.71 -22.18
N ASN A 59 15.49 22.01 -22.45
CA ASN A 59 16.72 22.75 -22.21
C ASN A 59 16.41 23.89 -21.23
N ILE A 60 16.88 23.76 -19.98
CA ILE A 60 16.51 24.65 -18.86
C ILE A 60 17.73 25.38 -18.33
N ARG A 61 17.56 26.65 -18.05
CA ARG A 61 18.53 27.51 -17.36
C ARG A 61 17.84 28.20 -16.19
N ALA A 62 18.37 28.03 -14.97
CA ALA A 62 17.77 28.62 -13.79
C ALA A 62 18.82 29.16 -12.82
N THR A 63 18.43 30.18 -12.09
CA THR A 63 19.25 30.82 -11.06
C THR A 63 18.49 30.87 -9.74
N LEU A 64 19.16 30.44 -8.67
CA LEU A 64 18.68 30.56 -7.30
C LEU A 64 19.13 31.90 -6.73
N ASP A 65 18.19 32.75 -6.38
CA ASP A 65 18.41 33.90 -5.52
C ASP A 65 18.20 33.48 -4.06
N GLU A 66 19.27 33.11 -3.39
CA GLU A 66 19.21 32.66 -2.00
C GLU A 66 18.66 33.74 -1.06
N ALA A 67 19.06 35.01 -1.27
CA ALA A 67 18.69 36.11 -0.38
C ALA A 67 17.17 36.37 -0.40
N ASN A 68 16.56 36.31 -1.60
CA ASN A 68 15.15 36.55 -1.80
C ASN A 68 14.31 35.26 -1.80
N ARG A 69 14.92 34.08 -1.60
CA ARG A 69 14.24 32.76 -1.67
C ARG A 69 13.45 32.63 -2.97
N ALA A 70 14.09 32.89 -4.10
CA ALA A 70 13.42 32.94 -5.39
C ALA A 70 14.20 32.16 -6.47
N ILE A 71 13.47 31.65 -7.45
CA ILE A 71 14.03 31.07 -8.66
C ILE A 71 13.59 31.90 -9.86
N THR A 72 14.53 32.16 -10.75
CA THR A 72 14.27 32.68 -12.09
C THR A 72 14.77 31.67 -13.08
N GLY A 73 13.92 31.31 -14.04
CA GLY A 73 14.23 30.29 -15.03
C GLY A 73 13.76 30.62 -16.43
N SER A 74 14.40 29.99 -17.39
CA SER A 74 13.99 29.94 -18.79
C SER A 74 14.17 28.55 -19.33
N GLU A 75 13.26 28.12 -20.20
CA GLU A 75 13.33 26.81 -20.84
C GLU A 75 12.99 26.88 -22.32
N THR A 76 13.50 25.93 -23.05
CA THR A 76 13.01 25.55 -24.37
C THR A 76 12.52 24.13 -24.32
N ILE A 77 11.24 23.95 -24.65
CA ILE A 77 10.58 22.64 -24.73
C ILE A 77 10.49 22.26 -26.20
N THR A 78 10.91 21.04 -26.54
CA THR A 78 10.67 20.45 -27.86
C THR A 78 9.71 19.28 -27.69
N TYR A 79 8.48 19.48 -28.13
CA TYR A 79 7.42 18.49 -28.05
C TYR A 79 7.29 17.71 -29.35
N HIS A 80 7.27 16.39 -29.28
CA HIS A 80 7.15 15.47 -30.40
C HIS A 80 5.76 14.86 -30.40
N ASN A 81 5.00 15.06 -31.48
CA ASN A 81 3.69 14.44 -31.63
C ASN A 81 3.82 13.06 -32.28
N ASN A 82 3.93 12.03 -31.46
CA ASN A 82 3.99 10.64 -31.91
C ASN A 82 2.60 9.99 -31.99
N SER A 83 1.54 10.73 -31.63
CA SER A 83 0.15 10.25 -31.73
C SER A 83 -0.33 10.22 -33.18
N PRO A 84 -1.40 9.48 -33.49
CA PRO A 84 -2.06 9.55 -34.79
C PRO A 84 -2.85 10.85 -34.99
N ASP A 85 -2.99 11.68 -33.96
CA ASP A 85 -3.87 12.86 -33.95
C ASP A 85 -3.11 14.13 -34.39
N THR A 86 -3.83 15.06 -35.02
CA THR A 86 -3.35 16.42 -35.26
C THR A 86 -3.67 17.28 -34.06
N LEU A 87 -2.64 17.89 -33.44
CA LEU A 87 -2.82 18.74 -32.26
C LEU A 87 -2.92 20.21 -32.66
N TYR A 88 -3.88 20.92 -32.10
CA TYR A 88 -4.12 22.34 -32.34
C TYR A 88 -3.66 23.24 -31.20
N TYR A 89 -3.42 22.67 -30.04
CA TYR A 89 -2.97 23.29 -28.81
C TYR A 89 -2.18 22.31 -27.96
N LEU A 90 -1.39 22.85 -27.03
CA LEU A 90 -0.67 22.08 -26.02
C LEU A 90 -1.14 22.48 -24.62
N TRP A 91 -1.07 21.52 -23.69
CA TRP A 91 -1.26 21.79 -22.28
C TRP A 91 0.05 21.67 -21.52
N VAL A 92 0.28 22.65 -20.63
CA VAL A 92 1.44 22.74 -19.73
C VAL A 92 0.95 22.80 -18.30
N GLN A 93 1.56 22.02 -17.42
CA GLN A 93 1.28 22.00 -15.99
C GLN A 93 2.08 23.11 -15.30
N LEU A 94 1.41 23.84 -14.42
CA LEU A 94 1.96 24.91 -13.60
C LEU A 94 1.77 24.57 -12.12
N ASP A 95 2.31 23.41 -11.65
CA ASP A 95 2.00 22.87 -10.33
C ASP A 95 2.41 23.80 -9.19
N GLN A 96 3.44 24.62 -9.34
CA GLN A 96 3.84 25.64 -8.38
C GLN A 96 2.72 26.65 -8.06
N ASN A 97 1.71 26.78 -8.95
CA ASN A 97 0.54 27.61 -8.69
C ASN A 97 -0.34 27.13 -7.53
N ILE A 98 -0.12 25.92 -6.99
CA ILE A 98 -0.74 25.45 -5.74
C ILE A 98 -0.45 26.42 -4.57
N TYR A 99 0.68 27.14 -4.63
CA TYR A 99 1.08 28.12 -3.61
C TYR A 99 0.56 29.54 -3.86
N LYS A 100 -0.31 29.76 -4.85
CA LYS A 100 -1.04 31.02 -4.97
C LYS A 100 -2.08 31.18 -3.86
N PRO A 101 -2.34 32.42 -3.39
CA PRO A 101 -3.35 32.68 -2.35
C PRO A 101 -4.75 32.18 -2.72
N ASP A 102 -5.10 32.24 -3.99
CA ASP A 102 -6.39 31.86 -4.58
C ASP A 102 -6.41 30.47 -5.22
N SER A 103 -5.42 29.63 -4.91
CA SER A 103 -5.35 28.26 -5.47
C SER A 103 -6.50 27.38 -4.98
N ASP A 104 -6.97 26.47 -5.86
CA ASP A 104 -8.01 25.51 -5.49
C ASP A 104 -7.63 24.68 -4.27
N ALA A 105 -6.39 24.22 -4.18
CA ALA A 105 -5.88 23.47 -3.05
C ALA A 105 -6.05 24.19 -1.70
N ARG A 106 -5.88 25.53 -1.68
CA ARG A 106 -6.11 26.34 -0.48
C ARG A 106 -7.59 26.60 -0.24
N MET A 107 -8.34 26.89 -1.30
CA MET A 107 -9.75 27.26 -1.18
C MET A 107 -10.65 26.09 -0.79
N MET A 108 -10.29 24.86 -1.18
CA MET A 108 -11.05 23.67 -0.84
C MET A 108 -10.73 23.07 0.54
N MET A 109 -9.70 23.60 1.24
CA MET A 109 -9.37 23.10 2.57
C MET A 109 -10.51 23.31 3.56
N THR A 110 -11.02 22.22 4.10
CA THR A 110 -12.02 22.24 5.18
C THR A 110 -11.34 22.31 6.53
N ALA A 111 -12.04 22.86 7.53
CA ALA A 111 -11.59 22.76 8.91
C ALA A 111 -11.54 21.27 9.35
N PRO A 112 -10.58 20.87 10.19
CA PRO A 112 -10.58 19.55 10.82
C PRO A 112 -11.89 19.34 11.57
N SER A 113 -12.40 18.10 11.59
CA SER A 113 -13.58 17.78 12.38
C SER A 113 -13.32 18.04 13.87
N ARG A 114 -14.33 18.52 14.60
CA ARG A 114 -14.23 18.75 16.04
C ARG A 114 -13.77 17.48 16.80
N GLU A 115 -14.20 16.30 16.34
CA GLU A 115 -13.78 15.02 16.90
C GLU A 115 -12.28 14.73 16.68
N ALA A 116 -11.71 15.10 15.54
CA ALA A 116 -10.28 14.96 15.30
C ALA A 116 -9.45 15.89 16.18
N TRP A 117 -9.97 17.07 16.50
CA TRP A 117 -9.34 18.00 17.43
C TRP A 117 -9.40 17.52 18.88
N ALA A 118 -10.55 17.00 19.32
CA ALA A 118 -10.74 16.46 20.65
C ALA A 118 -9.86 15.22 20.93
N LYS A 119 -9.74 14.30 19.97
CA LYS A 119 -8.91 13.09 20.10
C LYS A 119 -7.41 13.37 20.20
N ALA A 120 -6.95 14.49 19.66
CA ALA A 120 -5.51 14.78 19.66
C ALA A 120 -4.96 15.18 21.04
N ARG A 121 -5.78 15.57 22.02
CA ARG A 121 -5.32 16.10 23.32
C ARG A 121 -6.28 15.90 24.52
N GLY A 122 -7.21 14.98 24.51
CA GLY A 122 -8.19 14.87 25.59
C GLY A 122 -9.39 15.79 25.39
N GLU A 123 -10.03 16.24 26.48
CA GLU A 123 -11.33 16.93 26.43
C GLU A 123 -11.26 18.42 26.00
N GLU A 124 -10.08 18.98 25.74
CA GLU A 124 -9.92 20.39 25.34
C GLU A 124 -9.69 20.53 23.84
N GLU A 125 -10.42 21.45 23.19
CA GLU A 125 -10.21 21.85 21.80
C GLU A 125 -8.85 22.58 21.69
N GLY A 126 -7.96 22.10 20.78
CA GLY A 126 -6.65 22.71 20.61
C GLY A 126 -6.08 22.58 19.20
N MET A 127 -5.32 23.57 18.79
CA MET A 127 -4.59 23.59 17.53
C MET A 127 -3.10 23.77 17.80
N LYS A 128 -2.25 23.07 17.01
CA LYS A 128 -0.80 23.28 17.07
C LYS A 128 -0.44 24.64 16.50
N PHE A 129 0.58 25.29 17.07
CA PHE A 129 1.09 26.59 16.58
C PHE A 129 1.48 26.52 15.10
N GLU A 130 2.09 25.42 14.64
CA GLU A 130 2.47 25.23 13.23
C GLU A 130 1.25 25.25 12.30
N GLY A 131 0.15 24.61 12.69
CA GLY A 131 -1.11 24.62 11.93
C GLY A 131 -1.70 26.05 11.84
N MET A 132 -1.64 26.81 12.94
CA MET A 132 -2.07 28.21 12.94
C MET A 132 -1.17 29.10 12.08
N ARG A 133 0.16 28.89 12.14
CA ARG A 133 1.12 29.60 11.29
C ARG A 133 0.83 29.40 9.81
N ASN A 134 0.53 28.17 9.39
CA ASN A 134 0.13 27.86 8.02
C ASN A 134 -1.11 28.66 7.58
N ILE A 135 -2.14 28.72 8.43
CA ILE A 135 -3.36 29.50 8.16
C ILE A 135 -3.07 31.00 8.02
N LEU A 136 -2.22 31.54 8.88
CA LEU A 136 -1.87 32.97 8.90
C LEU A 136 -0.95 33.39 7.75
N THR A 137 -0.27 32.44 7.08
CA THR A 137 0.60 32.74 5.93
C THR A 137 -0.13 32.62 4.58
N ARG A 138 -1.44 32.79 4.57
CA ARG A 138 -2.30 32.69 3.36
C ARG A 138 -1.89 33.62 2.23
N ASP A 139 -1.33 34.80 2.56
CA ASP A 139 -0.96 35.83 1.57
C ASP A 139 0.35 35.52 0.83
N PHE A 140 1.05 34.43 1.20
CA PHE A 140 2.24 34.02 0.47
C PHE A 140 1.89 33.63 -0.95
N ASP A 141 2.46 34.34 -1.92
CA ASP A 141 2.32 34.01 -3.36
C ASP A 141 3.60 33.39 -3.89
N GLY A 142 3.62 32.05 -3.88
CA GLY A 142 4.69 31.22 -4.45
C GLY A 142 4.37 30.69 -5.84
N GLY A 143 3.30 31.14 -6.49
CA GLY A 143 2.94 30.70 -7.83
C GLY A 143 3.83 31.27 -8.92
N PHE A 144 3.88 30.58 -10.06
CA PHE A 144 4.61 31.04 -11.26
C PHE A 144 4.18 32.43 -11.70
N LYS A 145 5.16 33.26 -12.02
CA LYS A 145 5.04 34.50 -12.80
C LYS A 145 5.61 34.21 -14.18
N ILE A 146 4.73 33.86 -15.12
CA ILE A 146 5.11 33.60 -16.52
C ILE A 146 5.34 34.97 -17.17
N THR A 147 6.55 35.19 -17.67
CA THR A 147 6.91 36.49 -18.27
C THR A 147 6.86 36.48 -19.79
N THR A 148 7.23 35.36 -20.42
CA THR A 148 7.12 35.19 -21.86
C THR A 148 6.74 33.76 -22.22
N VAL A 149 5.98 33.60 -23.33
CA VAL A 149 5.77 32.33 -24.03
C VAL A 149 5.95 32.60 -25.51
N LYS A 150 6.97 31.96 -26.15
CA LYS A 150 7.42 32.31 -27.51
C LYS A 150 7.80 31.06 -28.30
N THR A 151 7.66 31.16 -29.62
CA THR A 151 8.23 30.14 -30.53
C THR A 151 9.77 30.19 -30.50
N ALA A 152 10.43 29.13 -31.02
CA ALA A 152 11.88 29.11 -31.17
C ALA A 152 12.44 30.29 -32.01
N SER A 153 11.61 30.84 -32.90
CA SER A 153 11.96 32.01 -33.72
C SER A 153 11.68 33.36 -33.00
N GLY A 154 11.17 33.34 -31.75
CA GLY A 154 10.90 34.51 -30.93
C GLY A 154 9.49 35.11 -31.07
N GLY A 155 8.62 34.55 -31.92
CA GLY A 155 7.22 34.98 -32.04
C GLY A 155 6.41 34.68 -30.77
N VAL A 156 5.64 35.67 -30.29
CA VAL A 156 4.77 35.49 -29.09
C VAL A 156 3.67 34.47 -29.37
N LEU A 157 3.48 33.53 -28.47
CA LEU A 157 2.41 32.56 -28.51
C LEU A 157 1.21 33.03 -27.65
N LYS A 158 0.00 32.79 -28.17
CA LYS A 158 -1.23 32.98 -27.40
C LYS A 158 -1.39 31.86 -26.38
N TYR A 159 -1.61 32.21 -25.14
CA TYR A 159 -1.87 31.24 -24.07
C TYR A 159 -2.94 31.71 -23.09
N THR A 160 -3.50 30.77 -22.37
CA THR A 160 -4.45 31.01 -21.28
C THR A 160 -4.06 30.17 -20.07
N ILE A 161 -3.96 30.80 -18.91
CA ILE A 161 -3.70 30.12 -17.64
C ILE A 161 -5.03 29.96 -16.92
N ASN A 162 -5.34 28.71 -16.57
CA ASN A 162 -6.41 28.36 -15.66
C ASN A 162 -5.80 27.64 -14.46
N ARG A 163 -5.54 28.39 -13.39
CA ARG A 163 -4.97 27.89 -12.13
C ARG A 163 -3.63 27.15 -12.32
N THR A 164 -3.61 25.82 -12.20
CA THR A 164 -2.40 25.00 -12.35
C THR A 164 -2.17 24.49 -13.78
N MET A 165 -2.99 24.92 -14.74
CA MET A 165 -2.85 24.51 -16.14
C MET A 165 -2.72 25.72 -17.05
N MET A 166 -1.87 25.60 -18.07
CA MET A 166 -1.70 26.58 -19.14
C MET A 166 -1.95 25.92 -20.50
N ARG A 167 -2.88 26.48 -21.26
CA ARG A 167 -3.15 26.10 -22.64
C ARG A 167 -2.41 27.04 -23.58
N ILE A 168 -1.66 26.50 -24.53
CA ILE A 168 -0.91 27.24 -25.56
C ILE A 168 -1.53 26.91 -26.91
N GLU A 169 -2.00 27.95 -27.64
CA GLU A 169 -2.51 27.79 -28.99
C GLU A 169 -1.35 27.65 -29.99
N LEU A 170 -1.37 26.62 -30.80
CA LEU A 170 -0.35 26.41 -31.83
C LEU A 170 -0.60 27.34 -33.03
N PRO A 171 0.44 28.00 -33.57
CA PRO A 171 0.29 28.88 -34.75
C PRO A 171 -0.07 28.08 -36.01
N THR A 172 0.32 26.81 -36.07
CA THR A 172 -0.03 25.82 -37.09
C THR A 172 -0.34 24.49 -36.39
N PRO A 173 -1.32 23.71 -36.90
CA PRO A 173 -1.59 22.39 -36.38
C PRO A 173 -0.34 21.49 -36.44
N LEU A 174 -0.07 20.77 -35.34
CA LEU A 174 1.05 19.83 -35.22
C LEU A 174 0.58 18.44 -35.63
N LYS A 175 1.00 17.97 -36.80
CA LYS A 175 0.60 16.68 -37.37
C LYS A 175 1.34 15.51 -36.72
N PRO A 176 0.84 14.27 -36.90
CA PRO A 176 1.57 13.06 -36.54
C PRO A 176 3.00 13.05 -37.05
N GLY A 177 3.95 12.71 -36.19
CA GLY A 177 5.39 12.66 -36.50
C GLY A 177 6.10 14.03 -36.51
N GLU A 178 5.38 15.15 -36.41
CA GLU A 178 5.99 16.47 -36.36
C GLU A 178 6.43 16.85 -34.93
N ARG A 179 7.28 17.88 -34.83
CA ARG A 179 7.74 18.44 -33.56
C ARG A 179 7.55 19.96 -33.53
N PHE A 180 7.33 20.49 -32.34
CA PHE A 180 7.19 21.92 -32.10
C PHE A 180 8.07 22.36 -30.94
N SER A 181 8.88 23.41 -31.13
CA SER A 181 9.76 23.95 -30.09
C SER A 181 9.30 25.35 -29.69
N PHE A 182 9.21 25.58 -28.39
CA PHE A 182 8.80 26.86 -27.80
C PHE A 182 9.54 27.13 -26.48
N GLY A 183 9.61 28.40 -26.09
CA GLY A 183 10.25 28.82 -24.86
C GLY A 183 9.28 29.43 -23.87
N ILE A 184 9.54 29.22 -22.58
CA ILE A 184 8.85 29.85 -21.47
C ILE A 184 9.91 30.49 -20.55
N ASP A 185 9.66 31.73 -20.12
CA ASP A 185 10.46 32.41 -19.10
C ASP A 185 9.56 32.63 -17.86
N TRP A 186 10.08 32.34 -16.66
CA TRP A 186 9.29 32.39 -15.41
C TRP A 186 10.15 32.78 -14.20
N ASN A 187 9.47 33.18 -13.13
CA ASN A 187 10.04 33.25 -11.78
C ASN A 187 8.97 32.95 -10.73
N TYR A 188 9.43 32.61 -9.52
CA TYR A 188 8.55 32.44 -8.36
C TYR A 188 9.34 32.52 -7.04
N LYS A 189 8.63 32.69 -5.91
CA LYS A 189 9.19 32.63 -4.56
C LYS A 189 9.07 31.23 -4.01
N ILE A 190 10.17 30.69 -3.47
CA ILE A 190 10.23 29.37 -2.85
C ILE A 190 9.52 29.40 -1.49
N ASN A 191 8.63 28.44 -1.24
CA ASN A 191 7.94 28.29 0.02
C ASN A 191 8.87 27.77 1.14
N GLU A 192 8.65 28.21 2.37
CA GLU A 192 9.21 27.56 3.56
C GLU A 192 8.42 26.26 3.79
N GLN A 193 9.08 25.11 3.56
CA GLN A 193 8.41 23.81 3.52
C GLN A 193 7.72 23.44 4.85
N LYS A 194 8.39 23.68 5.99
CA LYS A 194 7.82 23.39 7.32
C LYS A 194 6.59 24.24 7.67
N VAL A 195 6.39 25.38 6.98
CA VAL A 195 5.27 26.27 7.21
C VAL A 195 4.11 25.98 6.26
N LEU A 196 4.39 25.86 4.97
CA LEU A 196 3.38 25.75 3.93
C LEU A 196 3.18 24.31 3.45
N GLY A 197 4.06 23.39 3.86
CA GLY A 197 4.03 22.00 3.40
C GLY A 197 4.42 21.88 1.93
N GLY A 198 4.00 20.77 1.33
CA GLY A 198 4.22 20.44 -0.08
C GLY A 198 5.49 19.66 -0.31
N ARG A 199 5.79 19.42 -1.59
CA ARG A 199 6.81 18.47 -2.07
C ARG A 199 8.14 19.14 -2.43
N SER A 200 8.26 20.43 -2.15
CA SER A 200 9.41 21.26 -2.43
C SER A 200 9.42 22.44 -1.48
N GLY A 201 10.56 23.12 -1.37
CA GLY A 201 10.69 24.30 -0.50
C GLY A 201 12.08 24.46 0.08
N PHE A 202 12.21 25.36 1.04
CA PHE A 202 13.45 25.50 1.80
C PHE A 202 13.25 25.23 3.28
N GLU A 203 14.34 24.81 3.93
CA GLU A 203 14.51 24.80 5.38
C GLU A 203 15.55 25.84 5.77
N TYR A 204 15.27 26.59 6.83
CA TYR A 204 16.21 27.55 7.39
C TYR A 204 16.72 27.11 8.76
N PHE A 205 18.03 27.10 8.95
CA PHE A 205 18.71 26.71 10.17
C PHE A 205 19.09 27.99 10.96
N GLU A 206 18.34 28.28 12.01
CA GLU A 206 18.51 29.48 12.81
C GLU A 206 19.87 29.55 13.54
N GLU A 207 20.45 28.38 13.89
CA GLU A 207 21.71 28.28 14.64
C GLU A 207 22.91 28.82 13.83
N ASP A 208 22.94 28.50 12.53
CA ASP A 208 24.04 28.87 11.62
C ASP A 208 23.62 29.83 10.49
N LYS A 209 22.33 30.18 10.45
CA LYS A 209 21.73 31.11 9.48
C LYS A 209 21.90 30.67 8.02
N ASN A 210 21.89 29.38 7.78
CA ASN A 210 21.97 28.77 6.46
C ASN A 210 20.65 28.19 6.00
N ALA A 211 20.50 28.02 4.71
CA ALA A 211 19.33 27.40 4.10
C ALA A 211 19.71 26.13 3.34
N LEU A 212 18.75 25.23 3.29
CA LEU A 212 18.76 24.04 2.44
C LEU A 212 17.51 24.10 1.54
N PHE A 213 17.70 23.91 0.24
CA PHE A 213 16.67 23.96 -0.77
C PHE A 213 16.46 22.59 -1.36
N GLU A 214 15.21 22.12 -1.36
CA GLU A 214 14.70 20.98 -2.14
C GLU A 214 13.74 21.53 -3.17
N VAL A 215 14.07 21.36 -4.44
CA VAL A 215 13.39 22.05 -5.54
C VAL A 215 12.84 21.04 -6.54
N ALA A 216 11.52 20.96 -6.60
CA ALA A 216 10.76 20.09 -7.47
C ALA A 216 9.49 20.79 -7.95
N GLN A 217 8.88 20.32 -9.04
CA GLN A 217 7.72 20.95 -9.66
C GLN A 217 7.97 22.43 -10.02
N TRP A 218 9.20 22.77 -10.31
CA TRP A 218 9.79 24.11 -10.30
C TRP A 218 9.85 24.78 -11.67
N PHE A 219 9.48 24.09 -12.72
CA PHE A 219 9.43 24.59 -14.10
C PHE A 219 8.10 24.17 -14.74
N PRO A 220 7.59 24.91 -15.75
CA PRO A 220 6.41 24.52 -16.50
C PRO A 220 6.63 23.19 -17.23
N ARG A 221 5.74 22.19 -17.06
CA ARG A 221 5.91 20.82 -17.57
C ARG A 221 4.83 20.47 -18.56
N MET A 222 5.17 19.80 -19.66
CA MET A 222 4.17 19.29 -20.61
C MET A 222 3.20 18.32 -19.90
N ALA A 223 1.90 18.55 -20.07
CA ALA A 223 0.91 17.57 -19.67
C ALA A 223 1.00 16.33 -20.59
N ALA A 224 0.68 15.16 -20.05
CA ALA A 224 0.65 13.94 -20.84
C ALA A 224 -0.51 13.95 -21.84
N TYR A 225 -0.25 13.41 -23.05
CA TYR A 225 -1.27 13.09 -24.04
C TYR A 225 -1.13 11.64 -24.46
N TYR A 226 -2.17 10.84 -24.23
CA TYR A 226 -2.10 9.40 -24.46
C TYR A 226 -3.44 8.79 -24.87
N ASP A 227 -3.41 7.56 -25.36
CA ASP A 227 -4.51 6.88 -26.05
C ASP A 227 -5.79 6.65 -25.21
N VAL A 228 -5.68 6.67 -23.85
CA VAL A 228 -6.84 6.38 -22.97
C VAL A 228 -7.60 7.65 -22.61
N ALA A 229 -6.91 8.74 -22.27
CA ALA A 229 -7.54 9.95 -21.75
C ALA A 229 -7.36 11.19 -22.65
N GLY A 230 -6.58 11.11 -23.73
CA GLY A 230 -6.15 12.31 -24.45
C GLY A 230 -5.26 13.16 -23.54
N TRP A 231 -5.50 14.46 -23.47
CA TRP A 231 -4.77 15.35 -22.57
C TRP A 231 -5.14 15.10 -21.11
N GLN A 232 -4.12 14.77 -20.28
CA GLN A 232 -4.26 14.76 -18.82
C GLN A 232 -4.09 16.20 -18.28
N HIS A 233 -5.19 16.93 -18.23
CA HIS A 233 -5.21 18.35 -17.87
C HIS A 233 -5.99 18.64 -16.58
N LYS A 234 -6.05 17.65 -15.68
CA LYS A 234 -6.60 17.85 -14.33
C LYS A 234 -5.79 18.87 -13.55
N GLN A 235 -6.48 19.71 -12.79
CA GLN A 235 -5.85 20.66 -11.86
C GLN A 235 -5.03 19.90 -10.81
N PHE A 236 -3.88 20.42 -10.45
CA PHE A 236 -3.11 19.91 -9.32
C PHE A 236 -3.63 20.53 -8.02
N ILE A 237 -4.14 19.68 -7.13
CA ILE A 237 -4.69 20.11 -5.84
C ILE A 237 -3.97 19.45 -4.64
N GLY A 238 -2.90 18.71 -4.91
CA GLY A 238 -1.97 18.22 -3.91
C GLY A 238 -2.00 16.70 -3.64
N SER A 239 -3.06 15.98 -4.00
CA SER A 239 -3.18 14.53 -3.69
C SER A 239 -2.76 13.62 -4.84
N GLY A 240 -3.24 13.85 -6.06
CA GLY A 240 -2.78 13.12 -7.24
C GLY A 240 -1.44 13.66 -7.71
N GLU A 241 -0.43 12.81 -7.94
CA GLU A 241 0.92 13.27 -8.19
C GLU A 241 1.13 13.71 -9.63
N PHE A 242 1.77 12.93 -10.46
CA PHE A 242 2.22 13.40 -11.76
C PHE A 242 1.78 12.48 -12.89
N THR A 243 1.55 13.07 -14.06
CA THR A 243 1.40 12.37 -15.31
C THR A 243 2.12 13.17 -16.37
N LEU A 244 3.35 12.73 -16.70
CA LEU A 244 4.32 13.48 -17.51
C LEU A 244 4.85 12.61 -18.63
N GLU A 245 5.41 13.25 -19.67
CA GLU A 245 6.03 12.56 -20.80
C GLU A 245 7.53 12.36 -20.59
N PHE A 246 8.09 11.27 -21.11
CA PHE A 246 9.53 11.09 -21.15
C PHE A 246 10.20 12.05 -22.14
N GLY A 247 11.43 12.43 -21.82
CA GLY A 247 12.28 13.24 -22.67
C GLY A 247 13.72 13.28 -22.19
N ASP A 248 14.56 14.00 -22.92
CA ASP A 248 15.92 14.31 -22.54
C ASP A 248 16.00 15.72 -21.94
N TYR A 249 16.78 15.86 -20.90
CA TYR A 249 16.97 17.12 -20.16
C TYR A 249 18.42 17.56 -20.24
N ASP A 250 18.63 18.85 -20.59
CA ASP A 250 19.89 19.59 -20.48
C ASP A 250 19.65 20.80 -19.56
N VAL A 251 20.15 20.70 -18.32
CA VAL A 251 19.81 21.66 -17.28
C VAL A 251 21.05 22.33 -16.72
N ALA A 252 21.05 23.68 -16.66
CA ALA A 252 22.09 24.47 -16.03
C ALA A 252 21.50 25.26 -14.85
N LEU A 253 22.03 25.01 -13.65
CA LEU A 253 21.60 25.58 -12.39
C LEU A 253 22.70 26.49 -11.83
N THR A 254 22.42 27.78 -11.69
CA THR A 254 23.32 28.74 -11.11
C THR A 254 22.94 28.99 -9.65
N VAL A 255 23.84 28.67 -8.75
CA VAL A 255 23.66 28.77 -7.29
C VAL A 255 24.85 29.48 -6.65
N PRO A 256 24.80 29.90 -5.36
CA PRO A 256 25.98 30.41 -4.65
C PRO A 256 27.19 29.50 -4.79
N ALA A 257 28.38 30.07 -4.93
CA ALA A 257 29.60 29.30 -5.26
C ALA A 257 30.04 28.31 -4.17
N ASP A 258 29.58 28.51 -2.93
CA ASP A 258 29.82 27.64 -1.78
C ASP A 258 28.75 26.54 -1.61
N HIS A 259 27.70 26.52 -2.45
CA HIS A 259 26.72 25.45 -2.44
C HIS A 259 27.24 24.17 -3.11
N VAL A 260 26.85 23.03 -2.55
CA VAL A 260 26.90 21.72 -3.18
C VAL A 260 25.50 21.39 -3.71
N LEU A 261 25.41 20.79 -4.90
CA LEU A 261 24.17 20.58 -5.62
C LEU A 261 24.00 19.11 -6.02
N ALA A 262 22.83 18.55 -5.72
CA ALA A 262 22.36 17.25 -6.19
C ALA A 262 21.23 17.46 -7.18
N ALA A 263 21.18 16.68 -8.27
CA ALA A 263 20.11 16.80 -9.26
C ALA A 263 19.88 15.49 -10.04
N THR A 264 18.70 15.39 -10.66
CA THR A 264 18.39 14.38 -11.67
C THR A 264 19.47 14.33 -12.74
N GLY A 265 19.98 13.13 -13.09
CA GLY A 265 20.93 12.93 -14.16
C GLY A 265 22.40 12.97 -13.75
N GLU A 266 23.28 13.16 -14.71
CA GLU A 266 24.72 13.15 -14.54
C GLU A 266 25.31 14.57 -14.62
N LEU A 267 26.20 14.89 -13.66
CA LEU A 267 26.99 16.12 -13.66
C LEU A 267 27.96 16.15 -14.84
N GLN A 268 27.86 17.18 -15.69
CA GLN A 268 28.63 17.30 -16.95
C GLN A 268 29.90 18.14 -16.81
N ASN A 269 29.98 19.00 -15.80
CA ASN A 269 31.12 19.94 -15.62
C ASN A 269 31.78 19.86 -14.22
N PRO A 270 32.20 18.68 -13.76
CA PRO A 270 32.78 18.52 -12.44
C PRO A 270 34.07 19.32 -12.24
N ALA A 271 34.79 19.62 -13.31
CA ALA A 271 36.01 20.44 -13.25
C ALA A 271 35.73 21.89 -12.84
N ASP A 272 34.54 22.43 -13.19
CA ASP A 272 34.17 23.82 -12.92
C ASP A 272 33.60 24.00 -11.49
N VAL A 273 32.99 22.96 -10.94
CA VAL A 273 32.17 23.08 -9.72
C VAL A 273 32.72 22.31 -8.50
N LEU A 274 33.62 21.33 -8.71
CA LEU A 274 34.25 20.54 -7.66
C LEU A 274 35.75 20.81 -7.55
N SER A 275 36.29 20.81 -6.36
CA SER A 275 37.74 20.85 -6.13
C SER A 275 38.44 19.59 -6.69
N ALA A 276 39.74 19.65 -6.90
CA ALA A 276 40.53 18.48 -7.33
C ALA A 276 40.36 17.31 -6.36
N ALA A 277 40.43 17.55 -5.05
CA ALA A 277 40.26 16.52 -4.02
C ALA A 277 38.86 15.87 -4.06
N GLN A 278 37.81 16.64 -4.29
CA GLN A 278 36.43 16.11 -4.43
C GLN A 278 36.30 15.21 -5.68
N ARG A 279 36.89 15.65 -6.82
CA ARG A 279 36.92 14.84 -8.06
C ARG A 279 37.67 13.51 -7.87
N ASP A 280 38.80 13.53 -7.17
CA ASP A 280 39.58 12.31 -6.90
C ASP A 280 38.81 11.34 -5.98
N ARG A 281 38.11 11.86 -4.96
CA ARG A 281 37.23 11.06 -4.08
C ARG A 281 36.05 10.47 -4.88
N LEU A 282 35.43 11.26 -5.77
CA LEU A 282 34.34 10.80 -6.62
C LEU A 282 34.78 9.70 -7.61
N ALA A 283 36.00 9.84 -8.16
CA ALA A 283 36.56 8.79 -9.03
C ALA A 283 36.80 7.48 -8.24
N LYS A 284 37.33 7.55 -7.01
CA LYS A 284 37.51 6.39 -6.13
C LYS A 284 36.19 5.74 -5.75
N ALA A 285 35.13 6.51 -5.49
CA ALA A 285 33.83 6.00 -5.12
C ALA A 285 33.23 5.04 -6.17
N ARG A 286 33.61 5.19 -7.44
CA ARG A 286 33.08 4.33 -8.55
C ARG A 286 33.41 2.85 -8.40
N THR A 287 34.49 2.53 -7.69
CA THR A 287 34.99 1.15 -7.53
C THR A 287 35.16 0.73 -6.07
N ALA A 288 34.75 1.59 -5.15
CA ALA A 288 34.87 1.33 -3.72
C ALA A 288 33.81 0.33 -3.23
N ASP A 289 34.18 -0.53 -2.26
CA ASP A 289 33.29 -1.49 -1.61
C ASP A 289 32.49 -0.86 -0.45
N LYS A 290 32.75 0.40 -0.11
CA LYS A 290 32.07 1.18 0.93
C LYS A 290 31.89 2.61 0.45
N PRO A 291 30.89 3.36 0.99
CA PRO A 291 30.73 4.76 0.68
C PRO A 291 31.99 5.58 0.92
N VAL A 292 32.33 6.42 -0.05
CA VAL A 292 33.44 7.37 0.02
C VAL A 292 32.86 8.75 0.21
N VAL A 293 33.31 9.48 1.22
CA VAL A 293 32.86 10.84 1.48
C VAL A 293 33.52 11.80 0.48
N ILE A 294 32.70 12.39 -0.38
CA ILE A 294 33.12 13.29 -1.46
C ILE A 294 33.29 14.72 -0.93
N VAL A 295 32.28 15.23 -0.21
CA VAL A 295 32.33 16.49 0.54
C VAL A 295 32.28 16.12 2.02
N THR A 296 33.35 16.41 2.74
CA THR A 296 33.46 16.07 4.17
C THR A 296 32.65 17.01 5.04
N GLN A 297 32.29 16.58 6.25
CA GLN A 297 31.63 17.44 7.23
C GLN A 297 32.46 18.71 7.53
N ALA A 298 33.75 18.61 7.62
CA ALA A 298 34.63 19.77 7.83
C ALA A 298 34.59 20.77 6.66
N GLU A 299 34.51 20.29 5.41
CA GLU A 299 34.35 21.13 4.22
C GLU A 299 32.96 21.82 4.22
N ALA A 300 31.89 21.12 4.60
CA ALA A 300 30.56 21.69 4.73
C ALA A 300 30.49 22.75 5.84
N GLU A 301 31.03 22.46 7.02
CA GLU A 301 31.07 23.41 8.14
C GLU A 301 31.95 24.66 7.85
N ALA A 302 32.96 24.52 6.99
CA ALA A 302 33.73 25.65 6.49
C ALA A 302 32.91 26.52 5.52
N ALA A 303 32.13 25.89 4.62
CA ALA A 303 31.25 26.58 3.69
C ALA A 303 30.11 27.29 4.43
N GLU A 304 29.53 26.72 5.49
CA GLU A 304 28.52 27.36 6.34
C GLU A 304 28.92 28.75 6.84
N LYS A 305 30.20 28.98 7.02
CA LYS A 305 30.78 30.23 7.56
C LYS A 305 31.15 31.23 6.48
N SER A 306 31.23 30.83 5.19
CA SER A 306 31.78 31.65 4.11
C SER A 306 30.76 32.56 3.44
N VAL A 307 29.50 32.16 3.32
CA VAL A 307 28.40 32.86 2.65
C VAL A 307 28.85 33.62 1.38
N SER A 308 29.19 32.87 0.35
CA SER A 308 29.73 33.43 -0.90
C SER A 308 28.72 34.31 -1.63
N LYS A 309 29.17 35.48 -2.12
CA LYS A 309 28.41 36.32 -3.04
C LYS A 309 28.62 35.93 -4.52
N ALA A 310 29.67 35.17 -4.81
CA ALA A 310 29.89 34.63 -6.15
C ALA A 310 28.96 33.45 -6.41
N THR A 311 28.71 33.18 -7.68
CA THR A 311 27.91 32.05 -8.13
C THR A 311 28.72 31.07 -8.98
N LYS A 312 28.28 29.84 -9.10
CA LYS A 312 28.77 28.86 -10.06
C LYS A 312 27.59 28.12 -10.71
N THR A 313 27.79 27.64 -11.94
CA THR A 313 26.77 26.98 -12.70
C THR A 313 27.07 25.50 -12.80
N TRP A 314 26.17 24.67 -12.27
CA TRP A 314 26.18 23.22 -12.38
C TRP A 314 25.40 22.80 -13.63
N ARG A 315 25.93 21.85 -14.42
CA ARG A 315 25.28 21.37 -15.65
C ARG A 315 24.99 19.88 -15.53
N PHE A 316 23.74 19.51 -15.79
CA PHE A 316 23.29 18.13 -15.73
C PHE A 316 22.65 17.71 -17.03
N LYS A 317 22.79 16.41 -17.35
CA LYS A 317 22.05 15.77 -18.43
C LYS A 317 21.36 14.52 -17.91
N ALA A 318 20.09 14.39 -18.24
CA ALA A 318 19.31 13.19 -18.00
C ALA A 318 18.66 12.72 -19.29
N LYS A 319 18.67 11.42 -19.54
CA LYS A 319 18.09 10.82 -20.75
C LYS A 319 16.87 10.00 -20.40
N ASN A 320 15.84 10.18 -21.21
CA ASN A 320 14.60 9.42 -21.11
C ASN A 320 14.00 9.40 -19.69
N VAL A 321 13.87 10.57 -19.08
CA VAL A 321 13.22 10.80 -17.78
C VAL A 321 11.97 11.63 -17.97
N ARG A 322 11.06 11.55 -17.01
CA ARG A 322 9.78 12.27 -17.10
C ARG A 322 9.75 13.59 -16.32
N ASP A 323 10.73 13.82 -15.44
CA ASP A 323 10.81 15.02 -14.60
C ASP A 323 12.27 15.31 -14.24
N PHE A 324 12.50 16.45 -13.57
CA PHE A 324 13.80 16.88 -13.11
C PHE A 324 13.67 17.62 -11.76
N ALA A 325 14.34 17.11 -10.72
CA ALA A 325 14.42 17.77 -9.41
C ALA A 325 15.87 18.00 -9.00
N TRP A 326 16.08 18.89 -8.05
CA TRP A 326 17.40 19.20 -7.51
C TRP A 326 17.35 19.72 -6.09
N ALA A 327 18.47 19.63 -5.37
CA ALA A 327 18.65 20.18 -4.04
C ALA A 327 19.98 20.90 -3.96
N SER A 328 20.05 21.96 -3.12
CA SER A 328 21.23 22.78 -3.00
C SER A 328 21.40 23.35 -1.59
N SER A 329 22.59 23.22 -1.05
CA SER A 329 22.95 23.84 0.23
C SER A 329 24.48 23.90 0.39
N ARG A 330 24.98 24.89 1.15
CA ARG A 330 26.39 24.87 1.61
C ARG A 330 26.61 23.89 2.77
N LYS A 331 25.52 23.40 3.38
CA LYS A 331 25.52 22.45 4.50
C LYS A 331 25.75 21.00 4.07
N PHE A 332 25.71 20.69 2.77
CA PHE A 332 25.72 19.30 2.32
C PHE A 332 27.10 18.64 2.51
N ILE A 333 27.08 17.59 3.31
CA ILE A 333 28.01 16.46 3.24
C ILE A 333 27.54 15.60 2.07
N TRP A 334 28.46 15.01 1.32
CA TRP A 334 28.12 14.15 0.18
C TRP A 334 28.99 12.91 0.25
N ASP A 335 28.36 11.74 0.28
CA ASP A 335 29.03 10.47 0.09
C ASP A 335 28.48 9.70 -1.13
N ALA A 336 29.29 8.76 -1.66
CA ALA A 336 28.95 8.03 -2.85
C ALA A 336 29.61 6.64 -2.87
N GLN A 337 28.95 5.67 -3.54
CA GLN A 337 29.48 4.34 -3.82
C GLN A 337 28.97 3.83 -5.16
N GLY A 338 29.85 3.28 -5.99
CA GLY A 338 29.45 2.59 -7.21
C GLY A 338 28.83 1.23 -6.89
N PHE A 339 27.70 0.92 -7.53
CA PHE A 339 27.08 -0.40 -7.52
C PHE A 339 27.15 -1.02 -8.91
N ARG A 340 27.69 -2.25 -8.99
CA ARG A 340 27.84 -3.00 -10.23
C ARG A 340 27.45 -4.46 -10.02
N LYS A 341 26.42 -4.90 -10.69
CA LYS A 341 25.93 -6.27 -10.66
C LYS A 341 25.05 -6.55 -11.87
N ASP A 342 25.24 -7.68 -12.54
CA ASP A 342 24.33 -8.20 -13.56
C ASP A 342 23.98 -7.19 -14.68
N GLY A 343 24.96 -6.38 -15.13
CA GLY A 343 24.74 -5.32 -16.13
C GLY A 343 24.35 -3.96 -15.57
N THR A 344 23.90 -3.87 -14.34
CA THR A 344 23.62 -2.60 -13.63
C THR A 344 24.93 -1.92 -13.24
N ASN A 345 25.06 -0.62 -13.56
CA ASN A 345 26.21 0.22 -13.18
C ASN A 345 25.71 1.58 -12.74
N VAL A 346 25.59 1.80 -11.44
CA VAL A 346 24.95 2.97 -10.83
C VAL A 346 25.87 3.63 -9.82
N MET A 347 25.90 4.95 -9.79
CA MET A 347 26.48 5.69 -8.68
C MET A 347 25.41 6.00 -7.66
N ALA A 348 25.40 5.31 -6.53
CA ALA A 348 24.58 5.61 -5.37
C ALA A 348 25.17 6.77 -4.59
N MET A 349 24.39 7.81 -4.27
CA MET A 349 24.88 9.04 -3.63
C MET A 349 23.91 9.53 -2.56
N SER A 350 24.46 10.03 -1.46
CA SER A 350 23.67 10.66 -0.39
C SER A 350 24.18 12.06 -0.10
N TYR A 351 23.24 13.01 0.04
CA TYR A 351 23.51 14.41 0.39
C TYR A 351 22.72 14.78 1.64
N TYR A 352 23.41 15.23 2.68
CA TYR A 352 22.79 15.52 3.96
C TYR A 352 23.56 16.58 4.75
N PRO A 353 22.91 17.41 5.59
CA PRO A 353 23.59 18.31 6.49
C PRO A 353 24.15 17.54 7.69
N LYS A 354 25.09 18.17 8.43
CA LYS A 354 25.68 17.57 9.66
C LYS A 354 24.64 17.10 10.68
N GLU A 355 23.47 17.70 10.70
CA GLU A 355 22.32 17.31 11.54
C GLU A 355 21.77 15.92 11.19
N GLY A 356 22.12 15.39 10.02
CA GLY A 356 21.81 14.01 9.60
C GLY A 356 22.73 12.96 10.21
N ASN A 357 23.94 13.35 10.64
CA ASN A 357 24.93 12.42 11.18
C ASN A 357 24.66 12.02 12.66
N PRO A 358 25.01 10.79 13.05
CA PRO A 358 25.68 9.71 12.29
C PRO A 358 24.73 8.79 11.49
N LEU A 359 23.42 9.06 11.50
CA LEU A 359 22.39 8.18 10.94
C LEU A 359 22.53 8.06 9.41
N TRP A 360 22.69 9.20 8.72
CA TRP A 360 22.73 9.27 7.26
C TRP A 360 23.99 8.65 6.67
N GLU A 361 25.15 9.00 7.19
CA GLU A 361 26.44 8.44 6.77
C GLU A 361 26.46 6.90 6.88
N LYS A 362 25.79 6.36 7.91
CA LYS A 362 25.78 4.94 8.16
C LYS A 362 24.84 4.15 7.25
N TYR A 363 23.67 4.69 6.90
CA TYR A 363 22.60 3.89 6.30
C TYR A 363 22.15 4.33 4.91
N SER A 364 22.17 5.64 4.58
CA SER A 364 21.48 6.15 3.39
C SER A 364 22.00 5.53 2.08
N THR A 365 23.29 5.64 1.77
CA THR A 365 23.87 5.09 0.53
C THR A 365 23.77 3.55 0.48
N GLN A 366 23.87 2.88 1.63
CA GLN A 366 23.67 1.43 1.69
C GLN A 366 22.22 1.04 1.39
N ALA A 367 21.25 1.83 1.86
CA ALA A 367 19.83 1.60 1.55
C ALA A 367 19.53 1.79 0.05
N ILE A 368 20.16 2.79 -0.61
CA ILE A 368 20.05 2.96 -2.07
C ILE A 368 20.52 1.68 -2.81
N ILE A 369 21.72 1.21 -2.48
CA ILE A 369 22.32 0.02 -3.12
C ILE A 369 21.45 -1.22 -2.90
N HIS A 370 20.99 -1.40 -1.65
CA HIS A 370 20.10 -2.50 -1.30
C HIS A 370 18.78 -2.45 -2.08
N THR A 371 18.19 -1.27 -2.22
CA THR A 371 16.96 -1.08 -3.00
C THR A 371 17.16 -1.52 -4.44
N ILE A 372 18.21 -1.03 -5.11
CA ILE A 372 18.49 -1.39 -6.49
C ILE A 372 18.70 -2.91 -6.64
N ASP A 373 19.47 -3.52 -5.74
CA ASP A 373 19.71 -4.97 -5.76
C ASP A 373 18.43 -5.79 -5.59
N GLN A 374 17.52 -5.37 -4.71
CA GLN A 374 16.27 -6.08 -4.49
C GLN A 374 15.24 -5.84 -5.59
N TYR A 375 15.04 -4.57 -6.01
CA TYR A 375 14.04 -4.25 -7.03
C TYR A 375 14.40 -4.84 -8.41
N ASN A 376 15.69 -4.95 -8.75
CA ASN A 376 16.11 -5.65 -9.96
C ASN A 376 15.60 -7.10 -10.02
N LYS A 377 15.50 -7.80 -8.87
CA LYS A 377 15.02 -9.18 -8.81
C LYS A 377 13.55 -9.31 -9.18
N PHE A 378 12.75 -8.31 -8.82
CA PHE A 378 11.28 -8.34 -8.98
C PHE A 378 10.79 -7.58 -10.21
N SER A 379 11.67 -6.82 -10.90
CA SER A 379 11.27 -6.00 -12.04
C SER A 379 12.24 -6.10 -13.23
N PHE A 380 13.20 -5.22 -13.31
CA PHE A 380 14.23 -5.14 -14.36
C PHE A 380 15.49 -4.45 -13.82
N ASP A 381 16.62 -4.62 -14.50
CA ASP A 381 17.86 -3.94 -14.14
C ASP A 381 17.69 -2.42 -14.21
N TYR A 382 18.11 -1.74 -13.14
CA TYR A 382 18.06 -0.28 -13.04
C TYR A 382 18.81 0.39 -14.21
N PRO A 383 18.16 1.17 -15.07
CA PRO A 383 18.76 1.62 -16.31
C PRO A 383 19.49 2.97 -16.20
N TYR A 384 19.30 3.71 -15.09
CA TYR A 384 19.85 5.05 -14.94
C TYR A 384 21.26 5.01 -14.33
N PRO A 385 22.11 6.02 -14.63
CA PRO A 385 23.51 6.04 -14.17
C PRO A 385 23.68 6.44 -12.70
N THR A 386 22.67 7.03 -12.09
CA THR A 386 22.72 7.54 -10.71
C THR A 386 21.44 7.22 -9.94
N ALA A 387 21.57 7.12 -8.60
CA ALA A 387 20.45 7.10 -7.66
C ALA A 387 20.86 7.90 -6.43
N ILE A 388 20.07 8.92 -6.08
CA ILE A 388 20.45 9.95 -5.12
C ILE A 388 19.39 10.05 -4.02
N SER A 389 19.83 10.06 -2.76
CA SER A 389 19.01 10.35 -1.58
C SER A 389 19.46 11.68 -0.96
N VAL A 390 18.55 12.62 -0.77
CA VAL A 390 18.82 13.94 -0.18
C VAL A 390 18.07 14.09 1.12
N ASN A 391 18.75 14.57 2.16
CA ASN A 391 18.11 14.90 3.42
C ASN A 391 17.72 16.38 3.45
N GLY A 392 16.44 16.63 3.63
CA GLY A 392 15.88 17.96 3.76
C GLY A 392 14.56 18.00 4.53
N PRO A 393 13.79 19.08 4.37
CA PRO A 393 12.52 19.26 5.06
C PRO A 393 11.39 18.40 4.49
N VAL A 394 11.51 17.91 3.24
CA VAL A 394 10.57 16.99 2.61
C VAL A 394 10.87 15.58 3.12
N GLY A 395 9.92 14.97 3.80
CA GLY A 395 10.15 13.74 4.57
C GLY A 395 10.18 12.44 3.76
N GLY A 396 9.67 12.45 2.55
CA GLY A 396 9.61 11.36 1.57
C GLY A 396 9.01 11.90 0.28
N MET A 397 9.77 11.86 -0.82
CA MET A 397 9.30 12.25 -2.15
C MET A 397 10.30 11.82 -3.24
N GLU A 398 9.76 11.25 -4.27
CA GLU A 398 10.49 10.69 -5.39
C GLU A 398 10.55 11.61 -6.61
N TYR A 399 11.66 11.52 -7.33
CA TYR A 399 11.86 12.08 -8.67
C TYR A 399 12.82 11.18 -9.44
N PRO A 400 12.90 11.27 -10.78
CA PRO A 400 13.84 10.44 -11.52
C PRO A 400 15.27 10.61 -11.02
N MET A 401 15.90 9.53 -10.59
CA MET A 401 17.28 9.46 -10.09
C MET A 401 17.57 10.21 -8.79
N ILE A 402 16.64 10.96 -8.21
CA ILE A 402 16.82 11.72 -6.97
C ILE A 402 15.57 11.63 -6.11
N SER A 403 15.75 11.47 -4.80
CA SER A 403 14.65 11.47 -3.83
C SER A 403 14.97 12.36 -2.64
N PHE A 404 13.92 12.95 -2.04
CA PHE A 404 14.02 13.76 -0.82
C PHE A 404 13.55 12.92 0.36
N ASN A 405 14.31 12.89 1.45
CA ASN A 405 14.11 11.94 2.54
C ASN A 405 14.31 12.58 3.92
N GLY A 406 13.56 12.10 4.92
CA GLY A 406 13.79 12.24 6.37
C GLY A 406 14.17 10.87 6.94
N PRO A 407 14.18 10.67 8.27
CA PRO A 407 14.34 11.64 9.35
C PRO A 407 15.81 11.95 9.68
N ARG A 408 16.02 12.77 10.72
CA ARG A 408 17.33 13.08 11.33
C ARG A 408 17.44 12.54 12.74
N PRO A 409 18.69 12.37 13.29
CA PRO A 409 18.94 12.19 14.71
C PRO A 409 18.41 13.36 15.55
N THR A 410 18.30 13.15 16.84
CA THR A 410 17.93 14.18 17.81
C THR A 410 19.17 14.57 18.61
N LYS A 411 19.42 15.88 18.74
CA LYS A 411 20.46 16.43 19.61
C LYS A 411 19.84 16.88 20.92
N ASP A 412 20.30 16.34 22.04
CA ASP A 412 19.90 16.81 23.35
C ASP A 412 20.39 18.24 23.58
N LYS A 413 19.48 19.16 23.90
CA LYS A 413 19.80 20.59 24.06
C LYS A 413 20.69 20.87 25.26
N LYS A 414 20.70 19.99 26.30
CA LYS A 414 21.44 20.21 27.53
C LYS A 414 22.83 19.56 27.49
N THR A 415 22.89 18.32 26.99
CA THR A 415 24.15 17.56 26.97
C THR A 415 24.92 17.70 25.67
N GLY A 416 24.23 18.09 24.56
CA GLY A 416 24.78 18.10 23.23
C GLY A 416 24.90 16.71 22.58
N GLU A 417 24.49 15.65 23.28
CA GLU A 417 24.54 14.28 22.80
C GLU A 417 23.61 14.08 21.59
N ILE A 418 24.09 13.38 20.56
CA ILE A 418 23.32 13.06 19.35
C ILE A 418 22.93 11.59 19.41
N THR A 419 21.62 11.33 19.41
CA THR A 419 21.04 10.00 19.44
C THR A 419 19.95 9.84 18.38
N TYR A 420 19.62 8.61 18.03
CA TYR A 420 18.46 8.31 17.19
C TYR A 420 17.68 7.12 17.74
N SER A 421 16.37 7.22 17.66
CA SER A 421 15.45 6.15 18.08
C SER A 421 15.45 4.99 17.07
N LYS A 422 14.98 3.80 17.53
CA LYS A 422 14.68 2.67 16.62
C LYS A 422 13.79 3.13 15.45
N ARG A 423 12.77 3.96 15.73
CA ARG A 423 11.87 4.53 14.71
C ARG A 423 12.62 5.38 13.68
N ALA A 424 13.60 6.21 14.12
CA ALA A 424 14.38 7.04 13.20
C ALA A 424 15.29 6.19 12.30
N LYS A 425 15.95 5.14 12.86
CA LYS A 425 16.79 4.22 12.08
C LYS A 425 15.98 3.54 10.96
N TYR A 426 14.93 2.84 11.33
CA TYR A 426 14.14 2.10 10.35
C TYR A 426 13.27 3.02 9.48
N GLY A 427 12.91 4.19 10.00
CA GLY A 427 12.26 5.25 9.23
C GLY A 427 13.13 5.76 8.09
N LEU A 428 14.43 5.98 8.34
CA LEU A 428 15.36 6.36 7.27
C LEU A 428 15.54 5.23 6.25
N ILE A 429 15.87 4.02 6.73
CA ILE A 429 16.08 2.87 5.82
C ILE A 429 14.82 2.65 4.98
N GLY A 430 13.65 2.63 5.61
CA GLY A 430 12.38 2.38 4.95
C GLY A 430 12.00 3.46 3.93
N VAL A 431 12.20 4.75 4.23
CA VAL A 431 11.90 5.83 3.29
C VAL A 431 12.87 5.84 2.12
N VAL A 432 14.16 5.59 2.33
CA VAL A 432 15.13 5.50 1.21
C VAL A 432 14.79 4.31 0.30
N ILE A 433 14.42 3.15 0.86
CA ILE A 433 13.96 2.00 0.06
C ILE A 433 12.72 2.38 -0.76
N HIS A 434 11.76 3.08 -0.15
CA HIS A 434 10.53 3.51 -0.80
C HIS A 434 10.80 4.50 -1.94
N GLU A 435 11.46 5.61 -1.65
CA GLU A 435 11.66 6.70 -2.61
C GLU A 435 12.62 6.34 -3.76
N VAL A 436 13.63 5.51 -3.49
CA VAL A 436 14.49 4.97 -4.56
C VAL A 436 13.74 3.91 -5.37
N GLY A 437 12.88 3.12 -4.72
CA GLY A 437 12.01 2.14 -5.35
C GLY A 437 11.07 2.76 -6.40
N HIS A 438 10.60 3.97 -6.16
CA HIS A 438 9.78 4.72 -7.10
C HIS A 438 10.47 4.98 -8.47
N ASN A 439 11.77 4.87 -8.59
CA ASN A 439 12.39 4.89 -9.92
C ASN A 439 11.88 3.78 -10.83
N TYR A 440 11.45 2.64 -10.26
CA TYR A 440 10.85 1.54 -11.02
C TYR A 440 9.35 1.77 -11.25
N PHE A 441 8.62 2.13 -10.20
CA PHE A 441 7.19 2.42 -10.15
C PHE A 441 6.98 3.74 -9.39
N PRO A 442 6.64 4.89 -9.99
CA PRO A 442 6.14 5.07 -11.35
C PRO A 442 7.13 5.74 -12.32
N MET A 443 8.38 6.05 -11.93
CA MET A 443 9.25 6.88 -12.78
C MET A 443 9.60 6.23 -14.12
N ILE A 444 9.74 4.89 -14.17
CA ILE A 444 10.01 4.13 -15.40
C ILE A 444 8.74 3.47 -15.93
N ILE A 445 7.95 2.81 -15.07
CA ILE A 445 6.61 2.32 -15.44
C ILE A 445 5.62 3.43 -15.15
N ASN A 446 5.43 4.32 -16.13
CA ASN A 446 4.86 5.66 -15.98
C ASN A 446 3.33 5.65 -15.93
N SER A 447 2.73 5.11 -14.86
CA SER A 447 1.28 5.14 -14.65
C SER A 447 0.71 6.56 -14.51
N ASP A 448 -0.59 6.74 -14.75
CA ASP A 448 -1.28 8.00 -14.54
C ASP A 448 -1.68 8.15 -13.05
N GLU A 449 -0.80 8.79 -12.28
CA GLU A 449 -0.96 9.00 -10.84
C GLU A 449 -2.09 9.99 -10.51
N ARG A 450 -2.50 10.83 -11.46
CA ARG A 450 -3.68 11.70 -11.33
C ARG A 450 -4.98 10.91 -11.28
N GLN A 451 -4.97 9.66 -11.76
CA GLN A 451 -6.12 8.76 -11.75
C GLN A 451 -5.96 7.66 -10.71
N TRP A 452 -4.79 7.00 -10.63
CA TRP A 452 -4.59 5.75 -9.90
C TRP A 452 -3.32 5.77 -9.05
N THR A 453 -3.39 6.40 -7.88
CA THR A 453 -2.26 6.47 -6.92
C THR A 453 -1.76 5.08 -6.51
N TRP A 454 -2.61 4.06 -6.48
CA TRP A 454 -2.19 2.71 -6.08
C TRP A 454 -1.20 2.06 -7.06
N MET A 455 -1.19 2.45 -8.34
CA MET A 455 -0.22 1.92 -9.32
C MET A 455 1.19 2.49 -9.12
N ASP A 456 1.27 3.60 -8.46
CA ASP A 456 2.46 4.24 -7.97
C ASP A 456 2.81 3.68 -6.58
N GLU A 457 2.12 4.12 -5.56
CA GLU A 457 2.40 3.87 -4.16
C GLU A 457 2.20 2.41 -3.74
N GLY A 458 1.17 1.78 -4.28
CA GLY A 458 0.81 0.41 -3.91
C GLY A 458 1.78 -0.64 -4.46
N LEU A 459 2.13 -0.54 -5.75
CA LEU A 459 3.11 -1.43 -6.38
C LEU A 459 4.49 -1.24 -5.73
N ASN A 460 4.88 0.01 -5.50
CA ASN A 460 6.14 0.33 -4.84
C ASN A 460 6.17 -0.18 -3.38
N THR A 461 5.11 0.04 -2.58
CA THR A 461 5.03 -0.45 -1.20
C THR A 461 5.09 -1.98 -1.13
N PHE A 462 4.52 -2.69 -2.10
CA PHE A 462 4.63 -4.14 -2.17
C PHE A 462 6.10 -4.57 -2.32
N VAL A 463 6.82 -4.04 -3.31
CA VAL A 463 8.24 -4.40 -3.52
C VAL A 463 9.13 -3.90 -2.38
N GLN A 464 8.82 -2.71 -1.82
CA GLN A 464 9.47 -2.19 -0.61
C GLN A 464 9.38 -3.19 0.54
N SER A 465 8.23 -3.82 0.77
CA SER A 465 8.08 -4.79 1.85
C SER A 465 9.01 -5.99 1.69
N LEU A 466 9.16 -6.50 0.46
CA LEU A 466 10.10 -7.58 0.14
C LEU A 466 11.57 -7.14 0.34
N ALA A 467 11.92 -5.92 -0.03
CA ALA A 467 13.24 -5.36 0.21
C ALA A 467 13.53 -5.15 1.70
N GLN A 468 12.55 -4.74 2.50
CA GLN A 468 12.68 -4.59 3.95
C GLN A 468 12.89 -5.94 4.65
N GLU A 469 12.17 -6.97 4.25
CA GLU A 469 12.39 -8.34 4.74
C GLU A 469 13.81 -8.86 4.41
N ALA A 470 14.35 -8.48 3.26
CA ALA A 470 15.70 -8.84 2.85
C ALA A 470 16.81 -7.99 3.51
N TRP A 471 16.47 -6.91 4.20
CA TRP A 471 17.44 -6.05 4.89
C TRP A 471 18.01 -6.70 6.17
N GLU A 472 17.13 -7.18 7.03
CA GLU A 472 17.50 -7.92 8.26
C GLU A 472 16.30 -8.72 8.78
N GLU A 473 16.57 -9.80 9.52
CA GLU A 473 15.56 -10.61 10.18
C GLU A 473 14.72 -9.76 11.16
N ASN A 474 13.39 -9.95 11.14
CA ASN A 474 12.42 -9.19 11.97
C ASN A 474 12.47 -7.67 11.75
N TYR A 475 12.69 -7.23 10.52
CA TYR A 475 12.56 -5.82 10.17
C TYR A 475 11.16 -5.31 10.63
N PRO A 476 11.08 -4.15 11.33
CA PRO A 476 9.81 -3.66 11.88
C PRO A 476 8.95 -3.01 10.79
N ALA A 477 8.55 -3.79 9.80
CA ALA A 477 7.63 -3.36 8.77
C ALA A 477 6.21 -3.19 9.34
N GLY A 478 5.44 -2.25 8.78
CA GLY A 478 4.03 -2.03 9.13
C GLY A 478 3.10 -2.15 7.93
N ARG A 479 3.60 -2.64 6.79
CA ARG A 479 2.87 -2.81 5.53
C ARG A 479 3.37 -4.07 4.82
N GLY A 480 2.63 -4.55 3.84
CA GLY A 480 2.95 -5.73 3.04
C GLY A 480 2.25 -6.99 3.56
N ASP A 481 2.55 -7.45 4.74
CA ASP A 481 1.91 -8.61 5.37
C ASP A 481 0.39 -8.38 5.55
N ALA A 482 -0.40 -9.41 5.24
CA ALA A 482 -1.85 -9.38 5.26
C ALA A 482 -2.45 -8.93 6.62
N ARG A 483 -1.81 -9.28 7.74
CA ARG A 483 -2.27 -8.89 9.09
C ARG A 483 -2.27 -7.39 9.35
N TYR A 484 -1.41 -6.61 8.68
CA TYR A 484 -1.30 -5.18 8.91
C TYR A 484 -2.45 -4.35 8.30
N ILE A 485 -3.24 -4.93 7.38
CA ILE A 485 -4.36 -4.22 6.76
C ILE A 485 -5.69 -4.45 7.47
N VAL A 486 -5.76 -5.41 8.39
CA VAL A 486 -6.99 -5.85 9.07
C VAL A 486 -7.77 -4.70 9.71
N ASP A 487 -7.10 -3.82 10.46
CA ASP A 487 -7.75 -2.69 11.14
C ASP A 487 -8.35 -1.68 10.15
N TYR A 488 -7.69 -1.46 9.02
CA TYR A 488 -8.25 -0.63 7.95
C TYR A 488 -9.47 -1.29 7.31
N MET A 489 -9.42 -2.60 7.02
CA MET A 489 -10.53 -3.33 6.42
C MET A 489 -11.76 -3.44 7.34
N ARG A 490 -11.59 -3.29 8.66
CA ARG A 490 -12.70 -3.13 9.62
C ARG A 490 -13.33 -1.74 9.59
N SER A 491 -12.61 -0.74 9.09
CA SER A 491 -13.07 0.66 9.09
C SER A 491 -14.24 0.85 8.14
N LYS A 492 -15.25 1.59 8.57
CA LYS A 492 -16.37 2.02 7.71
C LYS A 492 -16.01 3.23 6.83
N ASN A 493 -14.87 3.88 7.09
CA ASN A 493 -14.39 5.05 6.35
C ASN A 493 -13.39 4.62 5.28
N GLN A 494 -13.85 3.83 4.33
CA GLN A 494 -13.09 3.30 3.21
C GLN A 494 -13.71 3.72 1.87
N VAL A 495 -12.89 3.68 0.84
CA VAL A 495 -13.29 3.71 -0.57
C VAL A 495 -12.52 2.60 -1.32
N PRO A 496 -13.02 2.11 -2.47
CA PRO A 496 -12.28 1.17 -3.29
C PRO A 496 -10.87 1.67 -3.66
N ILE A 497 -9.92 0.76 -3.86
CA ILE A 497 -8.56 1.09 -4.33
C ILE A 497 -8.60 1.86 -5.67
N MET A 498 -9.55 1.50 -6.55
CA MET A 498 -9.75 2.13 -7.86
C MET A 498 -10.32 3.55 -7.80
N THR A 499 -10.57 4.09 -6.61
CA THR A 499 -11.05 5.47 -6.45
C THR A 499 -10.00 6.47 -6.94
N ASN A 500 -10.47 7.54 -7.54
CA ASN A 500 -9.64 8.63 -8.04
C ASN A 500 -8.78 9.25 -6.93
N SER A 501 -7.56 9.64 -7.27
CA SER A 501 -6.51 10.11 -6.36
C SER A 501 -6.94 11.24 -5.42
N GLU A 502 -7.74 12.19 -5.91
CA GLU A 502 -8.22 13.32 -5.09
C GLU A 502 -9.40 12.99 -4.17
N SER A 503 -9.99 11.79 -4.29
CA SER A 503 -11.16 11.35 -3.52
C SER A 503 -10.84 10.23 -2.53
N LEU A 504 -9.57 9.92 -2.33
CA LEU A 504 -9.14 8.85 -1.42
C LEU A 504 -9.40 9.23 0.05
N LEU A 505 -10.04 8.32 0.77
CA LEU A 505 -10.15 8.37 2.22
C LEU A 505 -9.03 7.52 2.83
N GLN A 506 -8.48 7.97 3.97
CA GLN A 506 -7.36 7.29 4.63
C GLN A 506 -6.21 6.96 3.64
N PHE A 507 -5.71 7.99 2.99
CA PHE A 507 -4.78 7.93 1.85
C PHE A 507 -3.67 6.87 2.00
N GLY A 508 -2.94 6.88 3.13
CA GLY A 508 -1.85 5.92 3.40
C GLY A 508 -2.29 4.46 3.51
N ASN A 509 -3.54 4.19 3.89
CA ASN A 509 -4.09 2.84 3.91
C ASN A 509 -4.62 2.43 2.54
N ASN A 510 -5.34 3.31 1.86
CA ASN A 510 -5.97 3.01 0.57
C ASN A 510 -4.94 2.85 -0.56
N ALA A 511 -4.03 3.83 -0.73
CA ALA A 511 -3.11 3.86 -1.85
C ALA A 511 -1.87 2.97 -1.64
N TYR A 512 -1.41 2.78 -0.39
CA TYR A 512 -0.18 2.06 -0.03
C TYR A 512 -0.47 0.68 0.54
N ALA A 513 -1.10 0.64 1.73
CA ALA A 513 -1.13 -0.57 2.54
C ALA A 513 -2.08 -1.64 1.98
N LYS A 514 -3.29 -1.26 1.54
CA LYS A 514 -4.28 -2.23 1.02
C LYS A 514 -3.83 -2.88 -0.28
N PRO A 515 -3.36 -2.15 -1.31
CA PRO A 515 -2.87 -2.80 -2.53
C PRO A 515 -1.62 -3.64 -2.28
N ALA A 516 -0.68 -3.20 -1.42
CA ALA A 516 0.49 -4.01 -1.06
C ALA A 516 0.10 -5.30 -0.35
N ALA A 517 -0.85 -5.26 0.58
CA ALA A 517 -1.37 -6.46 1.25
C ALA A 517 -2.12 -7.38 0.28
N ALA A 518 -2.92 -6.82 -0.65
CA ALA A 518 -3.58 -7.60 -1.69
C ALA A 518 -2.56 -8.36 -2.56
N LEU A 519 -1.51 -7.68 -3.01
CA LEU A 519 -0.45 -8.32 -3.82
C LEU A 519 0.33 -9.36 -3.01
N ASN A 520 0.54 -9.15 -1.72
CA ASN A 520 1.13 -10.14 -0.82
C ASN A 520 0.24 -11.39 -0.70
N VAL A 521 -1.07 -11.22 -0.49
CA VAL A 521 -2.03 -12.33 -0.48
C VAL A 521 -2.04 -13.06 -1.83
N LEU A 522 -2.00 -12.34 -2.94
CA LEU A 522 -1.93 -12.93 -4.27
C LEU A 522 -0.66 -13.77 -4.46
N ARG A 523 0.49 -13.25 -3.98
CA ARG A 523 1.80 -13.89 -4.07
C ARG A 523 1.94 -15.12 -3.16
N GLU A 524 1.57 -14.99 -1.89
CA GLU A 524 1.84 -16.03 -0.89
C GLU A 524 0.76 -17.12 -0.87
N THR A 525 -0.49 -16.75 -1.20
CA THR A 525 -1.66 -17.61 -0.93
C THR A 525 -2.36 -18.08 -2.20
N VAL A 526 -2.53 -17.21 -3.21
CA VAL A 526 -3.32 -17.54 -4.41
C VAL A 526 -2.46 -18.16 -5.52
N LEU A 527 -1.40 -17.47 -5.96
CA LEU A 527 -0.56 -17.91 -7.07
C LEU A 527 0.68 -18.71 -6.63
N GLY A 528 1.19 -18.43 -5.43
CA GLY A 528 2.52 -18.86 -5.01
C GLY A 528 3.64 -17.95 -5.57
N ARG A 529 4.78 -17.94 -4.86
CA ARG A 529 5.89 -17.00 -5.13
C ARG A 529 6.44 -17.09 -6.54
N GLU A 530 6.71 -18.27 -7.04
CA GLU A 530 7.35 -18.45 -8.36
C GLU A 530 6.50 -17.89 -9.49
N LEU A 531 5.21 -18.22 -9.51
CA LEU A 531 4.29 -17.83 -10.57
C LEU A 531 3.94 -16.34 -10.49
N PHE A 532 3.71 -15.83 -9.27
CA PHE A 532 3.48 -14.39 -9.06
C PHE A 532 4.70 -13.57 -9.48
N ASP A 533 5.89 -13.92 -9.00
CA ASP A 533 7.14 -13.18 -9.29
C ASP A 533 7.44 -13.19 -10.78
N TYR A 534 7.14 -14.29 -11.49
CA TYR A 534 7.22 -14.35 -12.95
C TYR A 534 6.25 -13.36 -13.62
N ALA A 535 4.97 -13.40 -13.27
CA ALA A 535 3.94 -12.53 -13.84
C ALA A 535 4.21 -11.05 -13.56
N PHE A 536 4.66 -10.70 -12.35
CA PHE A 536 4.99 -9.34 -11.96
C PHE A 536 6.22 -8.80 -12.74
N ARG A 537 7.27 -9.61 -12.93
CA ARG A 537 8.40 -9.25 -13.80
C ARG A 537 7.97 -9.08 -15.26
N GLU A 538 7.04 -9.90 -15.74
CA GLU A 538 6.51 -9.78 -17.11
C GLU A 538 5.75 -8.46 -17.28
N TYR A 539 4.94 -8.04 -16.30
CA TYR A 539 4.33 -6.71 -16.28
C TYR A 539 5.39 -5.60 -16.34
N ALA A 540 6.39 -5.66 -15.48
CA ALA A 540 7.46 -4.68 -15.45
C ALA A 540 8.24 -4.62 -16.79
N ARG A 541 8.52 -5.77 -17.41
CA ARG A 541 9.20 -5.87 -18.70
C ARG A 541 8.36 -5.28 -19.85
N ARG A 542 7.05 -5.61 -19.92
CA ARG A 542 6.12 -5.12 -20.97
C ARG A 542 5.98 -3.62 -20.93
N TRP A 543 5.91 -3.02 -19.72
CA TRP A 543 5.59 -1.62 -19.53
C TRP A 543 6.79 -0.73 -19.14
N LYS A 544 8.01 -1.25 -19.18
CA LYS A 544 9.23 -0.46 -19.01
C LYS A 544 9.26 0.71 -19.99
N PHE A 545 9.40 1.95 -19.47
CA PHE A 545 9.33 3.21 -20.22
C PHE A 545 8.03 3.43 -21.00
N LYS A 546 6.93 2.92 -20.48
CA LYS A 546 5.59 3.08 -21.05
C LYS A 546 4.57 3.45 -19.98
N ARG A 547 3.34 3.75 -20.42
CA ARG A 547 2.25 4.18 -19.54
C ARG A 547 1.16 3.11 -19.47
N PRO A 548 1.19 2.21 -18.46
CA PRO A 548 0.14 1.24 -18.23
C PRO A 548 -1.07 1.88 -17.53
N THR A 549 -2.18 1.16 -17.63
CA THR A 549 -3.42 1.38 -16.86
C THR A 549 -3.66 0.19 -15.92
N PRO A 550 -4.62 0.28 -14.97
CA PRO A 550 -5.04 -0.88 -14.17
C PRO A 550 -5.40 -2.11 -15.01
N ALA A 551 -6.11 -1.91 -16.12
CA ALA A 551 -6.48 -3.01 -17.02
C ALA A 551 -5.26 -3.74 -17.60
N ASP A 552 -4.21 -3.00 -17.93
CA ASP A 552 -2.97 -3.59 -18.44
C ASP A 552 -2.25 -4.42 -17.37
N PHE A 553 -2.30 -3.97 -16.12
CA PHE A 553 -1.75 -4.72 -14.98
C PHE A 553 -2.54 -6.02 -14.74
N PHE A 554 -3.87 -5.93 -14.57
CA PHE A 554 -4.71 -7.09 -14.31
C PHE A 554 -4.59 -8.14 -15.40
N ARG A 555 -4.75 -7.74 -16.65
CA ARG A 555 -4.61 -8.63 -17.82
C ARG A 555 -3.23 -9.24 -17.93
N THR A 556 -2.16 -8.49 -17.62
CA THR A 556 -0.80 -9.06 -17.67
C THR A 556 -0.62 -10.12 -16.60
N MET A 557 -1.11 -9.88 -15.39
CA MET A 557 -1.02 -10.86 -14.30
C MET A 557 -1.76 -12.15 -14.64
N GLU A 558 -2.93 -12.07 -15.25
CA GLU A 558 -3.70 -13.23 -15.70
C GLU A 558 -3.07 -13.95 -16.89
N ASP A 559 -2.67 -13.22 -17.93
CA ASP A 559 -2.02 -13.77 -19.12
C ASP A 559 -0.72 -14.51 -18.78
N ALA A 560 0.11 -13.91 -17.92
CA ALA A 560 1.39 -14.49 -17.54
C ALA A 560 1.26 -15.65 -16.54
N SER A 561 0.25 -15.62 -15.66
CA SER A 561 0.02 -16.70 -14.69
C SER A 561 -0.85 -17.84 -15.25
N GLY A 562 -1.64 -17.57 -16.30
CA GLY A 562 -2.64 -18.51 -16.83
C GLY A 562 -3.77 -18.77 -15.84
N THR A 563 -4.05 -17.84 -14.93
CA THR A 563 -5.04 -17.97 -13.85
C THR A 563 -6.10 -16.89 -13.97
N ASP A 564 -7.40 -17.28 -13.91
CA ASP A 564 -8.51 -16.32 -13.80
C ASP A 564 -8.47 -15.66 -12.41
N LEU A 565 -8.20 -14.37 -12.36
CA LEU A 565 -8.11 -13.56 -11.16
C LEU A 565 -9.20 -12.47 -11.08
N ASP A 566 -10.19 -12.49 -11.96
CA ASP A 566 -11.27 -11.50 -12.01
C ASP A 566 -11.97 -11.34 -10.66
N TRP A 567 -12.24 -12.44 -9.96
CA TRP A 567 -12.81 -12.43 -8.62
C TRP A 567 -11.92 -11.70 -7.60
N PHE A 568 -10.60 -11.86 -7.74
CA PHE A 568 -9.62 -11.24 -6.85
C PHE A 568 -9.56 -9.72 -7.07
N TRP A 569 -9.39 -9.29 -8.33
CA TRP A 569 -9.35 -7.87 -8.69
C TRP A 569 -10.65 -7.17 -8.33
N ARG A 570 -11.80 -7.78 -8.66
CA ARG A 570 -13.13 -7.27 -8.33
C ARG A 570 -13.28 -7.04 -6.84
N GLY A 571 -12.94 -8.01 -6.01
CA GLY A 571 -13.08 -7.92 -4.56
C GLY A 571 -12.12 -6.92 -3.93
N TRP A 572 -10.82 -7.08 -4.15
CA TRP A 572 -9.80 -6.25 -3.51
C TRP A 572 -9.77 -4.81 -4.00
N PHE A 573 -9.92 -4.57 -5.31
CA PHE A 573 -9.69 -3.27 -5.94
C PHE A 573 -10.94 -2.45 -6.16
N TYR A 574 -12.09 -3.09 -6.45
CA TYR A 574 -13.32 -2.39 -6.81
C TYR A 574 -14.34 -2.30 -5.68
N THR A 575 -14.13 -3.01 -4.55
CA THR A 575 -15.05 -2.96 -3.40
C THR A 575 -14.36 -2.54 -2.10
N THR A 576 -15.16 -2.34 -1.06
CA THR A 576 -14.70 -2.16 0.32
C THR A 576 -14.99 -3.39 1.18
N ASP A 577 -15.29 -4.52 0.56
CA ASP A 577 -15.49 -5.80 1.23
C ASP A 577 -14.21 -6.21 1.99
N ALA A 578 -14.39 -7.01 3.04
CA ALA A 578 -13.32 -7.58 3.83
C ALA A 578 -13.36 -9.11 3.80
N VAL A 579 -12.25 -9.74 4.07
CA VAL A 579 -12.23 -11.18 4.36
C VAL A 579 -12.71 -11.38 5.80
N ASP A 580 -13.76 -12.15 5.98
CA ASP A 580 -14.30 -12.59 7.29
C ASP A 580 -15.01 -13.91 7.07
N VAL A 581 -14.31 -15.01 7.30
CA VAL A 581 -14.81 -16.38 7.07
C VAL A 581 -15.03 -17.07 8.39
N SER A 582 -16.29 -17.27 8.75
CA SER A 582 -16.68 -17.95 9.99
C SER A 582 -16.83 -19.47 9.81
N ILE A 583 -16.36 -20.26 10.77
CA ILE A 583 -16.78 -21.64 10.98
C ILE A 583 -18.04 -21.60 11.84
N ASP A 584 -19.22 -21.81 11.22
CA ASP A 584 -20.51 -21.70 11.91
C ASP A 584 -20.83 -22.92 12.75
N GLY A 585 -20.48 -24.11 12.26
CA GLY A 585 -20.75 -25.36 12.95
C GLY A 585 -20.08 -26.56 12.28
N ILE A 586 -19.92 -27.63 13.04
CA ILE A 586 -19.41 -28.90 12.56
C ILE A 586 -20.32 -30.00 13.03
N THR A 587 -20.77 -30.85 12.09
CA THR A 587 -21.52 -32.04 12.39
C THR A 587 -20.71 -33.28 12.00
N GLU A 588 -20.43 -34.14 12.96
CA GLU A 588 -19.77 -35.41 12.71
C GLU A 588 -20.79 -36.51 12.37
N TYR A 589 -20.51 -37.25 11.31
CA TYR A 589 -21.25 -38.45 10.91
C TYR A 589 -20.31 -39.64 10.90
N GLY A 590 -20.73 -40.70 11.59
CA GLY A 590 -20.17 -42.04 11.42
C GLY A 590 -20.95 -42.81 10.33
N LEU A 591 -20.25 -43.64 9.56
CA LEU A 591 -20.91 -44.52 8.63
C LEU A 591 -21.58 -45.64 9.42
N SER A 592 -22.91 -45.79 9.24
CA SER A 592 -23.61 -46.95 9.84
C SER A 592 -23.21 -48.24 9.09
N THR A 593 -22.61 -49.14 9.82
CA THR A 593 -22.29 -50.48 9.28
C THR A 593 -23.52 -51.35 9.12
N LYS A 594 -24.67 -50.90 9.64
CA LYS A 594 -25.92 -51.68 9.80
C LYS A 594 -25.79 -52.95 10.66
N ASN A 595 -24.59 -53.21 11.18
CA ASN A 595 -24.39 -54.35 12.11
C ASN A 595 -25.12 -54.04 13.41
N PRO A 596 -26.14 -54.84 13.78
CA PRO A 596 -26.98 -54.53 14.94
C PRO A 596 -26.23 -54.50 16.26
N GLU A 597 -25.14 -55.27 16.41
CA GLU A 597 -24.30 -55.24 17.62
C GLU A 597 -23.65 -53.85 17.77
N THR A 598 -23.07 -53.33 16.67
CA THR A 598 -22.41 -52.02 16.65
C THR A 598 -23.43 -50.87 16.79
N GLU A 599 -24.50 -50.93 16.01
CA GLU A 599 -25.49 -49.84 15.93
C GLU A 599 -26.29 -49.68 17.24
N LYS A 600 -26.67 -50.81 17.89
CA LYS A 600 -27.38 -50.75 19.18
C LYS A 600 -26.42 -50.32 20.31
N ALA A 601 -25.19 -50.79 20.29
CA ALA A 601 -24.16 -50.34 21.26
C ALA A 601 -23.90 -48.84 21.10
N TRP A 602 -23.81 -48.30 19.86
CA TRP A 602 -23.68 -46.89 19.59
C TRP A 602 -24.88 -46.10 20.08
N LYS A 603 -26.11 -46.52 19.78
CA LYS A 603 -27.34 -45.89 20.26
C LYS A 603 -27.42 -45.86 21.78
N LYS A 604 -27.02 -46.97 22.43
CA LYS A 604 -26.97 -47.01 23.88
C LYS A 604 -25.97 -46.04 24.47
N ALA A 605 -24.75 -45.98 23.91
CA ALA A 605 -23.72 -45.05 24.37
C ALA A 605 -24.20 -43.58 24.24
N ARG A 606 -24.87 -43.21 23.13
CA ARG A 606 -25.47 -41.88 22.95
C ARG A 606 -26.59 -41.60 23.93
N HIS A 607 -27.46 -42.56 24.20
CA HIS A 607 -28.50 -42.45 25.21
C HIS A 607 -27.92 -42.25 26.63
N ASP A 608 -26.85 -42.99 26.95
CA ASP A 608 -26.18 -42.88 28.24
C ASP A 608 -25.40 -41.55 28.44
N GLU A 609 -25.07 -40.86 27.30
CA GLU A 609 -24.49 -39.50 27.31
C GLU A 609 -25.53 -38.38 27.48
N ASP A 610 -26.83 -38.70 27.35
CA ASP A 610 -27.89 -37.71 27.55
C ASP A 610 -27.84 -37.16 28.98
N PRO A 611 -27.96 -35.82 29.14
CA PRO A 611 -27.91 -35.23 30.47
C PRO A 611 -29.08 -35.72 31.34
N VAL A 612 -28.76 -36.12 32.56
CA VAL A 612 -29.78 -36.56 33.54
C VAL A 612 -30.75 -35.39 33.76
N SER A 613 -32.05 -35.65 33.56
CA SER A 613 -33.06 -34.60 33.74
C SER A 613 -33.17 -34.20 35.20
N ILE A 614 -33.58 -32.95 35.46
CA ILE A 614 -33.85 -32.46 36.84
C ILE A 614 -34.91 -33.33 37.55
N THR A 615 -35.81 -33.96 36.77
CA THR A 615 -36.81 -34.87 37.31
C THR A 615 -36.17 -36.18 37.78
N ASP A 616 -35.24 -36.73 37.00
CA ASP A 616 -34.54 -37.98 37.35
C ASP A 616 -33.62 -37.75 38.55
N GLU A 617 -32.93 -36.58 38.62
CA GLU A 617 -32.16 -36.20 39.80
C GLU A 617 -33.02 -36.12 41.07
N ARG A 618 -34.19 -35.47 40.98
CA ARG A 618 -35.11 -35.32 42.10
C ARG A 618 -35.80 -36.62 42.52
N ASN A 619 -35.96 -37.55 41.58
CA ASN A 619 -36.57 -38.85 41.80
C ASN A 619 -35.55 -39.94 42.24
N LYS A 620 -34.26 -39.58 42.43
CA LYS A 620 -33.29 -40.51 43.02
C LYS A 620 -33.78 -40.97 44.42
N GLY A 621 -33.87 -42.30 44.60
CA GLY A 621 -34.33 -42.89 45.85
C GLY A 621 -35.85 -42.90 46.03
N MET A 622 -36.63 -42.50 45.03
CA MET A 622 -38.09 -42.65 45.07
C MET A 622 -38.47 -44.11 45.10
N PRO A 623 -39.29 -44.61 46.03
CA PRO A 623 -39.73 -45.98 46.08
C PRO A 623 -40.45 -46.40 44.82
N ARG A 624 -40.01 -47.51 44.20
CA ARG A 624 -40.61 -48.04 42.96
C ARG A 624 -41.51 -49.23 43.27
N ARG A 625 -42.66 -49.29 42.58
CA ARG A 625 -43.65 -50.35 42.80
C ARG A 625 -43.07 -51.75 42.53
N VAL A 626 -42.31 -51.88 41.43
CA VAL A 626 -41.71 -53.11 41.01
C VAL A 626 -40.60 -53.64 41.95
N ASP A 627 -39.98 -52.76 42.74
CA ASP A 627 -38.97 -53.12 43.71
C ASP A 627 -39.64 -53.63 45.03
N ALA A 628 -40.81 -53.10 45.36
CA ALA A 628 -41.66 -53.53 46.47
C ALA A 628 -42.41 -54.82 46.11
N HIS A 629 -42.64 -55.10 44.83
CA HIS A 629 -43.41 -56.24 44.34
C HIS A 629 -42.64 -56.92 43.16
N PRO A 630 -41.56 -57.69 43.41
CA PRO A 630 -40.73 -58.31 42.38
C PRO A 630 -41.47 -59.19 41.39
N GLU A 631 -42.61 -59.72 41.81
CA GLU A 631 -43.50 -60.58 40.97
C GLU A 631 -44.10 -59.80 39.78
N LEU A 632 -44.03 -58.52 39.77
CA LEU A 632 -44.45 -57.66 38.67
C LEU A 632 -43.41 -57.45 37.57
N LYS A 633 -42.17 -57.91 37.81
CA LYS A 633 -41.10 -57.88 36.80
C LYS A 633 -41.32 -59.01 35.81
N ASP A 634 -41.14 -58.66 34.51
CA ASP A 634 -41.28 -59.54 33.42
C ASP A 634 -40.11 -59.44 32.44
N PHE A 635 -40.24 -60.04 31.23
CA PHE A 635 -39.24 -59.95 30.17
C PHE A 635 -38.76 -58.51 29.90
N TYR A 636 -39.67 -57.48 29.93
CA TYR A 636 -39.35 -56.09 29.62
C TYR A 636 -38.58 -55.38 30.72
N ASN A 637 -38.49 -55.93 31.94
CA ASN A 637 -37.62 -55.41 32.98
C ASN A 637 -36.19 -55.94 32.88
N GLU A 638 -35.98 -57.07 32.16
CA GLU A 638 -34.69 -57.71 31.99
C GLU A 638 -33.99 -57.28 30.66
N HIS A 639 -34.76 -56.86 29.68
CA HIS A 639 -34.29 -56.53 28.31
C HIS A 639 -34.70 -55.10 27.94
N ASP A 640 -33.73 -54.32 27.51
CA ASP A 640 -33.93 -52.95 27.00
C ASP A 640 -34.06 -52.88 25.49
N ASP A 641 -34.43 -51.72 24.92
CA ASP A 641 -34.59 -51.49 23.49
C ASP A 641 -33.28 -51.64 22.70
N PHE A 642 -32.13 -51.60 23.39
CA PHE A 642 -30.80 -51.77 22.81
C PHE A 642 -30.37 -53.27 22.75
N THR A 643 -31.18 -54.20 23.26
CA THR A 643 -30.91 -55.65 23.15
C THR A 643 -30.98 -56.10 21.70
N VAL A 644 -29.92 -56.74 21.19
CA VAL A 644 -29.88 -57.25 19.80
C VAL A 644 -30.69 -58.54 19.71
N THR A 645 -31.66 -58.56 18.79
CA THR A 645 -32.52 -59.75 18.56
C THR A 645 -32.00 -60.55 17.38
N ASN A 646 -32.45 -61.86 17.30
CA ASN A 646 -32.17 -62.72 16.15
C ASN A 646 -32.79 -62.19 14.84
N LYS A 647 -33.88 -61.40 14.94
CA LYS A 647 -34.47 -60.69 13.80
C LYS A 647 -33.52 -59.64 13.25
N ASP A 648 -32.85 -58.88 14.14
CA ASP A 648 -31.89 -57.87 13.75
C ASP A 648 -30.67 -58.50 13.03
N ARG A 649 -30.17 -59.62 13.55
CA ARG A 649 -29.05 -60.38 12.97
C ARG A 649 -29.42 -60.97 11.57
N ASN A 650 -30.61 -61.58 11.42
CA ASN A 650 -31.04 -62.09 10.14
C ASN A 650 -31.19 -61.00 9.10
N LYS A 651 -31.79 -59.86 9.44
CA LYS A 651 -31.89 -58.67 8.58
C LYS A 651 -30.50 -58.14 8.15
N TYR A 652 -29.54 -58.13 9.06
CA TYR A 652 -28.17 -57.74 8.71
C TYR A 652 -27.52 -58.72 7.73
N ALA A 653 -27.68 -60.02 7.94
CA ALA A 653 -27.15 -61.05 7.03
C ALA A 653 -27.72 -60.91 5.62
N GLU A 654 -29.05 -60.70 5.47
CA GLU A 654 -29.70 -60.43 4.20
C GLU A 654 -29.12 -59.19 3.52
N GLN A 655 -28.95 -58.10 4.25
CA GLN A 655 -28.34 -56.85 3.73
C GLN A 655 -26.88 -57.03 3.29
N GLN A 656 -26.10 -57.87 3.97
CA GLN A 656 -24.73 -58.19 3.57
C GLN A 656 -24.65 -58.98 2.27
N GLU A 657 -25.66 -59.81 1.94
CA GLU A 657 -25.73 -60.48 0.67
C GLU A 657 -26.03 -59.57 -0.53
N GLU A 658 -26.75 -58.45 -0.30
CA GLU A 658 -27.09 -57.47 -1.32
C GLU A 658 -25.93 -56.52 -1.67
N LEU A 659 -24.92 -56.33 -0.76
CA LEU A 659 -23.81 -55.40 -0.96
C LEU A 659 -22.72 -56.04 -1.85
N GLU A 660 -22.19 -55.19 -2.79
CA GLU A 660 -20.99 -55.48 -3.55
C GLU A 660 -19.73 -55.42 -2.66
N GLN A 661 -18.62 -55.99 -3.11
CA GLN A 661 -17.41 -56.05 -2.31
C GLN A 661 -16.86 -54.62 -1.99
N TRP A 662 -16.87 -53.71 -2.95
CA TRP A 662 -16.40 -52.33 -2.71
C TRP A 662 -17.27 -51.58 -1.70
N GLU A 663 -18.57 -51.85 -1.62
CA GLU A 663 -19.47 -51.24 -0.63
C GLU A 663 -19.17 -51.79 0.78
N LYS A 664 -18.88 -53.08 0.89
CA LYS A 664 -18.43 -53.69 2.16
C LYS A 664 -17.11 -53.11 2.62
N ASP A 665 -16.15 -52.94 1.68
CA ASP A 665 -14.85 -52.38 1.96
C ASP A 665 -14.97 -50.89 2.41
N LEU A 666 -15.87 -50.12 1.82
CA LEU A 666 -16.14 -48.73 2.22
C LEU A 666 -16.68 -48.66 3.66
N LEU A 667 -17.66 -49.49 4.00
CA LEU A 667 -18.22 -49.54 5.36
C LEU A 667 -17.20 -50.01 6.40
N ALA A 668 -16.24 -50.83 5.99
CA ALA A 668 -15.20 -51.36 6.87
C ALA A 668 -14.08 -50.35 7.18
N GLN A 669 -13.95 -49.22 6.39
CA GLN A 669 -12.87 -48.26 6.57
C GLN A 669 -12.93 -47.46 7.87
N GLY A 670 -14.09 -47.35 8.51
CA GLY A 670 -14.24 -46.63 9.77
C GLY A 670 -13.92 -45.12 9.69
N LYS A 671 -14.14 -44.53 8.53
CA LYS A 671 -13.88 -43.08 8.31
C LYS A 671 -14.82 -42.20 9.12
N HIS A 672 -14.29 -41.08 9.56
CA HIS A 672 -15.04 -39.98 10.17
C HIS A 672 -15.38 -38.92 9.12
N LEU A 673 -16.65 -38.57 9.05
CA LEU A 673 -17.18 -37.59 8.08
C LEU A 673 -17.65 -36.36 8.83
N TYR A 674 -17.10 -35.19 8.47
CA TYR A 674 -17.46 -33.91 9.07
C TYR A 674 -18.10 -33.03 8.01
N LEU A 675 -19.35 -32.61 8.25
CA LEU A 675 -19.95 -31.49 7.52
C LEU A 675 -19.60 -30.21 8.27
N VAL A 676 -18.82 -29.36 7.59
CA VAL A 676 -18.36 -28.08 8.13
C VAL A 676 -19.06 -26.95 7.41
N ASP A 677 -19.80 -26.13 8.14
CA ASP A 677 -20.51 -24.98 7.63
C ASP A 677 -19.64 -23.74 7.74
N PHE A 678 -19.45 -23.04 6.62
CA PHE A 678 -18.72 -21.79 6.54
C PHE A 678 -19.63 -20.66 6.07
N SER A 679 -19.50 -19.47 6.67
CA SER A 679 -20.10 -18.22 6.19
C SER A 679 -19.03 -17.20 5.81
N ASN A 680 -19.21 -16.53 4.67
CA ASN A 680 -18.47 -15.34 4.29
C ASN A 680 -19.23 -14.12 4.78
N LEU A 681 -18.80 -13.57 5.93
CA LEU A 681 -19.43 -12.43 6.59
C LEU A 681 -18.94 -11.10 6.05
N GLY A 682 -17.70 -11.06 5.59
CA GLY A 682 -17.04 -9.84 5.12
C GLY A 682 -17.32 -9.49 3.64
N GLY A 683 -17.85 -10.45 2.87
CA GLY A 683 -18.22 -10.27 1.48
C GLY A 683 -17.10 -10.50 0.45
N LEU A 684 -15.83 -10.33 0.82
CA LEU A 684 -14.71 -10.63 -0.05
C LEU A 684 -14.45 -12.13 -0.06
N VAL A 685 -14.45 -12.76 -1.23
CA VAL A 685 -14.16 -14.20 -1.35
C VAL A 685 -12.67 -14.46 -1.22
N SER A 686 -12.33 -15.57 -0.58
CA SER A 686 -10.93 -15.99 -0.34
C SER A 686 -10.82 -17.51 -0.34
N PRO A 687 -9.61 -18.08 -0.56
CA PRO A 687 -9.37 -19.48 -0.33
C PRO A 687 -9.66 -19.88 1.13
N LEU A 688 -10.07 -21.15 1.36
CA LEU A 688 -10.12 -21.71 2.69
C LEU A 688 -8.80 -22.42 2.96
N ILE A 689 -8.15 -22.07 4.06
CA ILE A 689 -6.87 -22.65 4.51
C ILE A 689 -7.11 -23.28 5.86
N LEU A 690 -7.34 -24.60 5.88
CA LEU A 690 -7.82 -25.33 7.01
C LEU A 690 -6.70 -26.10 7.68
N GLU A 691 -6.29 -25.73 8.90
CA GLU A 691 -5.48 -26.60 9.75
C GLU A 691 -6.40 -27.56 10.49
N ILE A 692 -6.23 -28.85 10.23
CA ILE A 692 -6.98 -29.96 10.83
C ILE A 692 -6.08 -30.68 11.80
N GLU A 693 -6.52 -30.84 13.04
CA GLU A 693 -5.84 -31.64 14.07
C GLU A 693 -6.66 -32.88 14.41
N LEU A 694 -6.02 -34.03 14.34
CA LEU A 694 -6.61 -35.34 14.64
C LEU A 694 -6.32 -35.75 16.08
N LYS A 695 -7.07 -36.73 16.58
CA LYS A 695 -6.95 -37.28 17.96
C LYS A 695 -5.54 -37.76 18.31
N SER A 696 -4.80 -38.29 17.33
CA SER A 696 -3.39 -38.65 17.48
C SER A 696 -2.41 -37.49 17.69
N GLY A 697 -2.88 -36.26 17.53
CA GLY A 697 -2.04 -35.05 17.50
C GLY A 697 -1.45 -34.73 16.12
N LYS A 698 -1.76 -35.53 15.09
CA LYS A 698 -1.35 -35.24 13.71
C LYS A 698 -2.05 -33.99 13.20
N LYS A 699 -1.28 -33.05 12.64
CA LYS A 699 -1.79 -31.83 12.00
C LYS A 699 -1.45 -31.82 10.53
N TYR A 700 -2.37 -31.30 9.73
CA TYR A 700 -2.14 -31.04 8.30
C TYR A 700 -2.97 -29.83 7.83
N ILE A 701 -2.58 -29.24 6.71
CA ILE A 701 -3.28 -28.11 6.10
C ILE A 701 -3.95 -28.59 4.82
N GLU A 702 -5.25 -28.36 4.72
CA GLU A 702 -6.03 -28.49 3.50
C GLU A 702 -6.26 -27.10 2.89
N ARG A 703 -5.94 -26.94 1.60
CA ARG A 703 -6.11 -25.68 0.86
C ARG A 703 -7.23 -25.86 -0.17
N ILE A 704 -8.28 -25.09 -0.01
CA ILE A 704 -9.44 -25.10 -0.88
C ILE A 704 -9.48 -23.76 -1.63
N PRO A 705 -9.48 -23.76 -2.98
CA PRO A 705 -9.43 -22.56 -3.76
C PRO A 705 -10.69 -21.70 -3.57
N ALA A 706 -10.58 -20.38 -3.87
CA ALA A 706 -11.66 -19.42 -3.69
C ALA A 706 -12.92 -19.75 -4.50
N GLU A 707 -12.79 -20.53 -5.58
CA GLU A 707 -13.88 -21.00 -6.42
C GLU A 707 -14.91 -21.86 -5.67
N VAL A 708 -14.59 -22.31 -4.46
CA VAL A 708 -15.56 -22.99 -3.57
C VAL A 708 -16.79 -22.11 -3.31
N TRP A 709 -16.64 -20.79 -3.40
CA TRP A 709 -17.69 -19.81 -3.21
C TRP A 709 -18.51 -19.51 -4.48
N ARG A 710 -18.15 -20.07 -5.65
CA ARG A 710 -18.72 -19.70 -6.96
C ARG A 710 -20.23 -19.81 -7.01
N TYR A 711 -20.79 -20.88 -6.45
CA TYR A 711 -22.24 -21.11 -6.45
C TYR A 711 -22.98 -20.53 -5.25
N SER A 712 -22.28 -20.16 -4.20
CA SER A 712 -22.84 -19.55 -3.00
C SER A 712 -21.79 -18.69 -2.32
N PRO A 713 -21.73 -17.38 -2.61
CA PRO A 713 -20.69 -16.50 -2.09
C PRO A 713 -20.85 -16.15 -0.61
N LYS A 714 -21.99 -16.53 0.01
CA LYS A 714 -22.29 -16.20 1.41
C LYS A 714 -22.16 -17.38 2.35
N LYS A 715 -22.52 -18.60 1.91
CA LYS A 715 -22.51 -19.77 2.80
C LYS A 715 -22.27 -21.05 2.01
N ILE A 716 -21.39 -21.90 2.54
CA ILE A 716 -21.10 -23.23 1.97
C ILE A 716 -20.97 -24.25 3.09
N THR A 717 -21.18 -25.53 2.72
CA THR A 717 -20.89 -26.68 3.59
C THR A 717 -19.86 -27.57 2.88
N LYS A 718 -18.77 -27.91 3.58
CA LYS A 718 -17.73 -28.82 3.08
C LYS A 718 -17.78 -30.16 3.79
N LEU A 719 -17.66 -31.22 3.05
CA LEU A 719 -17.41 -32.54 3.60
C LEU A 719 -15.90 -32.74 3.77
N ILE A 720 -15.47 -32.95 5.01
CA ILE A 720 -14.10 -33.35 5.36
C ILE A 720 -14.15 -34.81 5.83
N VAL A 721 -13.26 -35.66 5.28
CA VAL A 721 -13.19 -37.08 5.62
C VAL A 721 -11.83 -37.37 6.23
N THR A 722 -11.81 -37.94 7.44
CA THR A 722 -10.57 -38.23 8.18
C THR A 722 -10.50 -39.69 8.59
N ASP A 723 -9.28 -40.19 8.81
CA ASP A 723 -9.05 -41.54 9.30
C ASP A 723 -9.22 -41.67 10.82
N GLU A 724 -9.12 -40.53 11.53
CA GLU A 724 -9.24 -40.46 12.98
C GLU A 724 -10.18 -39.28 13.34
N PRO A 725 -10.74 -39.29 14.56
CA PRO A 725 -11.54 -38.16 15.01
C PRO A 725 -10.80 -36.85 14.93
N MET A 726 -11.43 -35.80 14.36
CA MET A 726 -10.94 -34.45 14.33
C MET A 726 -11.17 -33.77 15.70
N VAL A 727 -10.14 -33.17 16.28
CA VAL A 727 -10.23 -32.52 17.60
C VAL A 727 -10.22 -31.01 17.50
N SER A 728 -9.66 -30.46 16.39
CA SER A 728 -9.74 -29.03 16.10
C SER A 728 -9.67 -28.75 14.60
N LEU A 729 -10.29 -27.62 14.23
CA LEU A 729 -10.24 -27.03 12.91
C LEU A 729 -9.96 -25.54 13.04
N VAL A 730 -8.98 -25.01 12.29
CA VAL A 730 -8.67 -23.59 12.28
C VAL A 730 -8.59 -23.09 10.85
N GLN A 731 -9.41 -22.09 10.50
CA GLN A 731 -9.33 -21.35 9.25
C GLN A 731 -8.26 -20.26 9.36
N ASP A 732 -7.42 -20.14 8.33
CA ASP A 732 -6.34 -19.16 8.22
C ASP A 732 -5.38 -19.12 9.44
N PRO A 733 -4.75 -20.23 9.80
CA PRO A 733 -3.92 -20.35 11.00
C PRO A 733 -2.67 -19.47 10.97
N LYS A 734 -2.25 -19.01 9.77
CA LYS A 734 -1.02 -18.23 9.54
C LYS A 734 -1.25 -16.82 9.01
N TRP A 735 -2.48 -16.31 9.06
CA TRP A 735 -2.84 -14.97 8.61
C TRP A 735 -2.57 -14.71 7.12
N GLU A 736 -2.90 -15.68 6.29
CA GLU A 736 -2.62 -15.66 4.85
C GLU A 736 -3.67 -14.88 4.03
N THR A 737 -4.86 -14.59 4.60
CA THR A 737 -6.01 -14.03 3.86
C THR A 737 -6.42 -12.61 4.26
N ALA A 738 -5.82 -12.03 5.30
CA ALA A 738 -6.25 -10.78 5.92
C ALA A 738 -7.64 -10.83 6.59
N ASP A 739 -8.03 -11.99 7.12
CA ASP A 739 -9.30 -12.15 7.81
C ASP A 739 -9.40 -11.19 9.02
N ILE A 740 -10.53 -10.45 9.06
CA ILE A 740 -10.71 -9.37 10.02
C ILE A 740 -11.22 -9.85 11.39
N ASP A 741 -11.73 -11.07 11.51
CA ASP A 741 -12.20 -11.63 12.80
C ASP A 741 -11.68 -13.04 13.06
N GLN A 742 -10.51 -13.15 13.66
CA GLN A 742 -9.89 -14.41 14.03
C GLN A 742 -10.66 -15.15 15.16
N SER A 743 -11.63 -14.53 15.82
CA SER A 743 -12.39 -15.17 16.90
C SER A 743 -13.41 -16.19 16.38
N ASN A 744 -13.81 -16.07 15.11
CA ASN A 744 -14.78 -16.94 14.47
C ASN A 744 -14.13 -18.05 13.60
N ASN A 745 -12.80 -18.09 13.51
CA ASN A 745 -12.02 -18.97 12.63
C ASN A 745 -11.65 -20.33 13.23
N ALA A 746 -12.06 -20.64 14.43
CA ALA A 746 -11.64 -21.87 15.12
C ALA A 746 -12.81 -22.70 15.66
N TRP A 747 -12.67 -24.01 15.54
CA TRP A 747 -13.52 -24.97 16.23
C TRP A 747 -12.63 -25.99 17.00
N PRO A 748 -12.90 -26.23 18.29
CA PRO A 748 -13.81 -25.49 19.16
C PRO A 748 -13.45 -24.01 19.30
N ARG A 749 -14.43 -23.14 19.59
CA ARG A 749 -14.18 -21.70 19.79
C ARG A 749 -13.10 -21.48 20.85
N LYS A 750 -12.10 -20.66 20.52
CA LYS A 750 -11.03 -20.33 21.45
C LYS A 750 -11.45 -19.21 22.40
N VAL A 751 -11.17 -19.38 23.68
CA VAL A 751 -11.30 -18.30 24.66
C VAL A 751 -10.01 -17.48 24.65
N THR A 752 -10.10 -16.20 24.32
CA THR A 752 -8.96 -15.29 24.38
C THR A 752 -8.83 -14.72 25.80
N PRO A 753 -7.73 -15.01 26.54
CA PRO A 753 -7.51 -14.41 27.85
C PRO A 753 -7.42 -12.90 27.75
N SER A 754 -8.16 -12.18 28.58
CA SER A 754 -8.10 -10.74 28.70
C SER A 754 -7.92 -10.33 30.15
N ARG A 755 -7.38 -9.12 30.38
CA ARG A 755 -7.23 -8.56 31.72
C ARG A 755 -8.23 -7.44 31.93
N VAL A 756 -8.96 -7.49 33.01
CA VAL A 756 -9.87 -6.42 33.45
C VAL A 756 -9.25 -5.71 34.64
N GLU A 757 -9.10 -4.40 34.55
CA GLU A 757 -8.66 -3.58 35.66
C GLU A 757 -9.86 -3.25 36.56
N LEU A 758 -9.74 -3.55 37.85
CA LEU A 758 -10.76 -3.25 38.84
C LEU A 758 -10.31 -2.04 39.66
N PHE A 759 -11.11 -1.00 39.71
CA PHE A 759 -10.86 0.21 40.50
C PHE A 759 -12.06 0.53 41.40
N LYS A 760 -11.79 1.09 42.58
CA LYS A 760 -12.86 1.40 43.58
C LYS A 760 -13.73 2.59 43.18
N SER A 761 -13.12 3.62 42.58
CA SER A 761 -13.81 4.77 41.97
C SER A 761 -12.81 5.55 41.11
N LYS A 762 -13.25 6.03 39.94
CA LYS A 762 -12.51 7.02 39.16
C LYS A 762 -12.87 8.38 39.80
N ARG A 763 -11.91 9.06 40.43
CA ARG A 763 -12.10 10.43 40.88
C ARG A 763 -12.02 11.33 39.67
N PRO A 764 -12.90 12.33 39.54
CA PRO A 764 -12.70 13.39 38.55
C PRO A 764 -11.36 14.09 38.84
N ASP A 765 -10.64 14.45 37.78
CA ASP A 765 -9.41 15.23 37.90
C ASP A 765 -9.76 16.58 38.54
N ASP A 766 -9.08 16.92 39.62
CA ASP A 766 -9.22 18.19 40.32
C ASP A 766 -7.95 19.03 40.07
N MET A 767 -7.97 19.79 38.99
CA MET A 767 -6.84 20.56 38.50
C MET A 767 -6.28 21.54 39.52
N MET A 768 -7.15 22.16 40.39
CA MET A 768 -6.74 23.08 41.46
C MET A 768 -5.97 22.31 42.55
N LYS A 769 -6.38 21.10 42.85
CA LYS A 769 -5.72 20.21 43.83
C LYS A 769 -4.42 19.63 43.23
N ASP A 770 -4.46 19.22 41.96
CA ASP A 770 -3.29 18.64 41.29
C ASP A 770 -2.18 19.66 41.07
N PHE A 771 -2.53 20.94 40.76
CA PHE A 771 -1.59 22.03 40.66
C PHE A 771 -0.94 22.40 42.00
N ASN A 772 -1.67 22.28 43.08
CA ASN A 772 -1.18 22.55 44.43
C ASN A 772 -0.57 21.33 45.15
N THR A 773 -0.55 20.15 44.47
CA THR A 773 0.05 18.94 45.06
C THR A 773 1.57 19.07 45.03
N PRO A 774 2.27 19.10 46.19
CA PRO A 774 3.72 19.21 46.21
C PRO A 774 4.37 17.98 45.56
N LEU A 775 5.40 18.21 44.76
CA LEU A 775 6.25 17.14 44.21
C LEU A 775 6.79 16.30 45.39
N LYS A 776 6.48 15.01 45.39
CA LYS A 776 7.05 14.05 46.35
C LYS A 776 8.55 14.03 46.19
N ASN A 777 9.26 14.42 47.28
CA ASN A 777 10.72 14.50 47.30
C ASN A 777 11.37 13.18 46.89
N GLY A 778 12.38 13.28 46.02
CA GLY A 778 13.45 12.40 45.53
C GLY A 778 13.63 10.93 45.95
N LYS A 779 12.82 10.35 46.80
CA LYS A 779 12.85 8.91 47.11
C LYS A 779 12.08 8.05 46.09
N ASP A 780 11.12 8.64 45.38
CA ASP A 780 10.32 7.90 44.41
C ASP A 780 10.98 7.85 43.01
N GLN A 781 12.02 8.63 42.75
CA GLN A 781 12.80 8.53 41.52
C GLN A 781 13.65 7.25 41.39
N LYS A 782 14.07 6.65 42.52
CA LYS A 782 14.74 5.35 42.54
C LYS A 782 13.81 4.18 42.22
N ALA A 783 12.59 4.22 42.73
CA ALA A 783 11.60 3.17 42.49
C ALA A 783 11.13 3.16 41.00
N LYS A 784 11.12 4.32 40.34
CA LYS A 784 10.75 4.41 38.92
C LYS A 784 11.86 3.91 38.00
N ALA A 785 13.12 4.16 38.35
CA ALA A 785 14.30 3.66 37.65
C ALA A 785 14.48 2.13 37.75
N GLU A 786 14.02 1.52 38.83
CA GLU A 786 14.04 0.06 39.02
C GLU A 786 12.86 -0.66 38.31
N LEU A 787 11.77 0.03 38.03
CA LEU A 787 10.63 -0.50 37.23
C LEU A 787 10.90 -0.44 35.71
N ASP A 788 11.66 0.55 35.26
CA ASP A 788 12.02 0.71 33.85
C ASP A 788 13.20 -0.21 33.44
N GLN A 789 13.82 -0.94 34.40
CA GLN A 789 14.88 -1.92 34.16
C GLN A 789 14.42 -3.39 34.27
N LYS A 790 13.17 -3.64 34.51
CA LYS A 790 12.53 -4.98 34.46
C LYS A 790 11.51 -5.05 33.31
#